data_47b25e9e1f42b05d3d9ae13b5837b378
#
_entry.id   47b25e9e1f42b05d3d9ae13b5837b378
#
_cell.length_a   1.000
_cell.length_b   1.000
_cell.length_c   1.000
_cell.angle_alpha   90.00
_cell.angle_beta   90.00
_cell.angle_gamma   90.00
#
_symmetry.space_group_name_H-M   'P 1'
#
loop_
_entity.id
_entity.type
_entity.pdbx_description
1 polymer ?
#
loop_
_entity_poly.entity_id
_entity_poly.type
_entity_poly.pdbx_seq_one_letter_code
_entity_poly.pdbx_strand_id
1 'polypeptide(L)'
;VLRPLPVTTFDVRCAPAALRYLSQARHTGKVVMLMPGSWAAGTVLITGGTGMAGSAVARHVVARHGVRNLVLVSRRGPDAPGAAELVAELAAAGAQVQVVACDAADRAALAKVIADIPVQHPLSGVIHTAGALDDAVVMSLTPDRVDVVLRSKVDAAWHLHELTRDLDVSAFVMFSSMAGLVGSSGQANYAAANSFLDALAAHRRAHGLPAISLGWGLWDQASAMTGGLDAADLARLGREGVLALSTAEALELFDTAMIVDEPFLAPARIDLTALRAHAVAVPPMFSDLASAPTRRQVDDSVAAAKSKSALAHRLHGLPEAEQHAVLLGLVRLHIATVLGNITPEAIDPDKAFQDLGFDSLTAVEMRNRLKSATGLSLSPTLIFDYPTPNRLASYIRTELAGLPQEIKHTPAVRTTSEDPIAIVGMACRYPGGVNSPDDMWDMLIQGRDVLSEFPADRGWDLAGLYNPDPDAAGACYTRTGGFVDGVGDFDPAFFGVGPSEALAMDPQQRMLLELSWEALERAGIDPTGLRGSATGVFAGVMTQGYGMFAAEPVEGFRLTGQLSSVASGRVAYVLGLEGPAVSVDTACSSSLVALHMAVGSLRSGECDLALAGGVTVNATPDIFVEFSRWRGLSPDGRCKAFAAAADGTGFSEGGGMLVLQRLSDARRLGHPVLAVVVGSAVNQDGASNGLTAPNGPSQQRVVRAALANAGLSAAEVDVVEGHGTGTTLGDPIEAQALLATYGQDRGEPGEPLWLGSVKSNMGHTQAAAGVAGVIKMVLAMRHELLPATLHVDVPSPHVDWSAGAVELLTAPRVWPAGARTRRAGVSSFGISGTNAHVIIEAVPVVPRREAGWAGPVVPWVVSAKSESALRGQAARLAAYVRGDDGLDVADVGWSLAGRSVFEHRAVVVGGDRDRLLAGLDELAGDQLGGSVVRGTATAAGKTVFVFPGQGSQWLGMG
;
A
#
# COMPACT_ATOMS: atom_id res chain seq x y z
N VAL A 1 63.02 -2.33 18.07
CA VAL A 1 62.73 -2.80 16.72
C VAL A 1 62.22 -1.58 15.92
N LEU A 2 63.02 -1.12 14.95
CA LEU A 2 62.63 -0.05 14.04
C LEU A 2 61.52 -0.58 13.11
N ARG A 3 60.37 0.13 13.10
CA ARG A 3 59.30 -0.14 12.13
C ARG A 3 59.42 0.84 10.97
N PRO A 4 59.18 0.42 9.70
CA PRO A 4 59.16 1.32 8.57
C PRO A 4 58.02 2.35 8.76
N LEU A 5 58.21 3.54 8.22
CA LEU A 5 57.18 4.57 8.20
C LEU A 5 55.97 4.06 7.42
N PRO A 6 54.74 4.42 7.81
CA PRO A 6 53.57 4.11 7.01
C PRO A 6 53.71 4.65 5.57
N VAL A 7 53.22 3.88 4.61
CA VAL A 7 53.21 4.30 3.20
C VAL A 7 51.77 4.40 2.76
N THR A 8 51.40 5.56 2.22
CA THR A 8 50.11 5.78 1.54
C THR A 8 50.37 5.82 0.05
N THR A 9 49.73 4.97 -0.70
CA THR A 9 49.93 4.85 -2.15
C THR A 9 48.74 5.49 -2.89
N PHE A 10 49.08 6.14 -3.99
CA PHE A 10 48.15 6.67 -4.98
C PHE A 10 48.55 6.18 -6.37
N ASP A 11 47.56 5.87 -7.22
CA ASP A 11 47.84 5.69 -8.64
C ASP A 11 48.30 7.02 -9.26
N VAL A 12 49.25 7.01 -10.19
CA VAL A 12 49.74 8.23 -10.81
C VAL A 12 48.66 9.05 -11.51
N ARG A 13 47.59 8.37 -11.98
CA ARG A 13 46.42 9.03 -12.55
C ARG A 13 45.66 9.91 -11.53
N CYS A 14 45.81 9.61 -10.24
CA CYS A 14 45.29 10.37 -9.13
C CYS A 14 46.30 11.41 -8.58
N ALA A 15 47.29 11.82 -9.30
CA ALA A 15 48.32 12.78 -8.84
C ALA A 15 47.72 14.07 -8.24
N PRO A 16 46.62 14.68 -8.77
CA PRO A 16 46.01 15.83 -8.15
C PRO A 16 45.43 15.54 -6.75
N ALA A 17 44.92 14.32 -6.52
CA ALA A 17 44.43 13.89 -5.21
C ALA A 17 45.58 13.63 -4.23
N ALA A 18 46.65 12.97 -4.68
CA ALA A 18 47.88 12.77 -3.90
C ALA A 18 48.53 14.09 -3.46
N LEU A 19 48.59 15.09 -4.35
CA LEU A 19 49.12 16.39 -4.07
C LEU A 19 48.19 17.16 -3.10
N ARG A 20 46.86 17.08 -3.22
CA ARG A 20 45.97 17.66 -2.23
C ARG A 20 46.11 17.00 -0.87
N TYR A 21 46.26 15.65 -0.83
CA TYR A 21 46.47 14.94 0.43
C TYR A 21 47.76 15.38 1.11
N LEU A 22 48.86 15.58 0.36
CA LEU A 22 50.10 16.12 0.85
C LEU A 22 49.91 17.55 1.37
N SER A 23 49.27 18.46 0.62
CA SER A 23 49.07 19.84 0.98
C SER A 23 48.23 20.03 2.25
N GLN A 24 47.34 19.07 2.58
CA GLN A 24 46.53 19.10 3.81
C GLN A 24 47.28 18.63 5.05
N ALA A 25 48.53 18.17 4.92
CA ALA A 25 49.39 17.68 6.02
C ALA A 25 48.73 16.58 6.87
N ARG A 26 47.82 15.78 6.31
CA ARG A 26 47.07 14.73 7.02
C ARG A 26 47.82 13.39 7.10
N HIS A 27 48.94 13.25 6.39
CA HIS A 27 49.70 12.01 6.34
C HIS A 27 50.79 11.95 7.42
N THR A 28 51.02 10.73 7.93
CA THR A 28 52.22 10.40 8.69
C THR A 28 52.94 9.33 7.92
N GLY A 29 54.19 9.64 7.43
CA GLY A 29 54.95 8.70 6.63
C GLY A 29 55.18 9.15 5.20
N LYS A 30 55.21 8.22 4.25
CA LYS A 30 55.49 8.47 2.83
C LYS A 30 54.21 8.40 1.99
N VAL A 31 54.10 9.31 1.04
CA VAL A 31 53.10 9.25 -0.05
C VAL A 31 53.86 8.83 -1.32
N VAL A 32 53.43 7.73 -1.94
CA VAL A 32 54.08 7.12 -3.11
C VAL A 32 53.06 7.04 -4.23
N MET A 33 53.43 7.54 -5.42
CA MET A 33 52.63 7.35 -6.63
C MET A 33 53.08 6.08 -7.34
N LEU A 34 52.12 5.18 -7.59
CA LEU A 34 52.33 3.93 -8.31
C LEU A 34 52.09 4.14 -9.81
N MET A 35 52.99 3.68 -10.63
CA MET A 35 52.77 3.58 -12.08
C MET A 35 51.98 2.31 -12.38
N PRO A 36 50.90 2.39 -13.21
CA PRO A 36 50.22 1.17 -13.66
C PRO A 36 51.17 0.20 -14.32
N GLY A 37 51.06 -1.07 -13.94
CA GLY A 37 51.83 -2.14 -14.60
C GLY A 37 51.43 -2.30 -16.08
N SER A 38 52.40 -2.66 -16.92
CA SER A 38 52.11 -2.96 -18.32
C SER A 38 51.47 -4.34 -18.45
N TRP A 39 50.18 -4.40 -18.74
CA TRP A 39 49.48 -5.67 -19.01
C TRP A 39 49.91 -6.38 -20.31
N ALA A 40 50.63 -5.68 -21.18
CA ALA A 40 51.23 -6.28 -22.40
C ALA A 40 52.40 -7.23 -22.14
N ALA A 41 53.02 -7.19 -20.97
CA ALA A 41 54.18 -8.00 -20.62
C ALA A 41 53.87 -9.47 -20.27
N GLY A 42 52.59 -9.78 -19.93
CA GLY A 42 52.11 -11.12 -19.56
C GLY A 42 51.08 -11.67 -20.54
N THR A 43 50.19 -12.49 -20.01
CA THR A 43 49.05 -13.08 -20.73
C THR A 43 47.78 -12.31 -20.42
N VAL A 44 46.98 -11.99 -21.43
CA VAL A 44 45.65 -11.41 -21.29
C VAL A 44 44.60 -12.49 -21.53
N LEU A 45 43.73 -12.69 -20.55
CA LEU A 45 42.59 -13.60 -20.61
C LEU A 45 41.34 -12.84 -21.02
N ILE A 46 40.66 -13.27 -22.07
CA ILE A 46 39.40 -12.65 -22.55
C ILE A 46 38.30 -13.70 -22.53
N THR A 47 37.31 -13.53 -21.64
CA THR A 47 36.10 -14.37 -21.66
C THR A 47 35.12 -13.82 -22.68
N GLY A 48 34.42 -14.70 -23.38
CA GLY A 48 33.61 -14.29 -24.54
C GLY A 48 34.49 -13.91 -25.73
N GLY A 49 35.77 -14.34 -25.75
CA GLY A 49 36.81 -13.91 -26.66
C GLY A 49 36.55 -14.23 -28.15
N THR A 50 35.69 -15.19 -28.46
CA THR A 50 35.26 -15.52 -29.84
C THR A 50 33.97 -14.80 -30.26
N GLY A 51 33.36 -14.00 -29.38
CA GLY A 51 32.22 -13.15 -29.68
C GLY A 51 32.59 -11.85 -30.37
N MET A 52 31.63 -11.08 -30.85
CA MET A 52 31.88 -9.83 -31.60
C MET A 52 32.78 -8.86 -30.81
N ALA A 53 32.36 -8.46 -29.60
CA ALA A 53 33.13 -7.53 -28.79
C ALA A 53 34.46 -8.11 -28.32
N GLY A 54 34.49 -9.39 -27.90
CA GLY A 54 35.73 -10.07 -27.45
C GLY A 54 36.75 -10.20 -28.56
N SER A 55 36.34 -10.54 -29.77
CA SER A 55 37.28 -10.65 -30.93
C SER A 55 37.78 -9.28 -31.41
N ALA A 56 36.92 -8.24 -31.38
CA ALA A 56 37.33 -6.86 -31.68
C ALA A 56 38.39 -6.36 -30.67
N VAL A 57 38.14 -6.59 -29.36
CA VAL A 57 39.12 -6.24 -28.32
C VAL A 57 40.39 -7.07 -28.42
N ALA A 58 40.31 -8.38 -28.74
CA ALA A 58 41.50 -9.21 -28.93
C ALA A 58 42.41 -8.65 -30.04
N ARG A 59 41.85 -8.28 -31.19
CA ARG A 59 42.58 -7.61 -32.27
C ARG A 59 43.23 -6.31 -31.82
N HIS A 60 42.47 -5.51 -31.12
CA HIS A 60 42.88 -4.18 -30.66
C HIS A 60 44.04 -4.23 -29.66
N VAL A 61 43.94 -5.10 -28.64
CA VAL A 61 45.02 -5.22 -27.65
C VAL A 61 46.32 -5.76 -28.23
N VAL A 62 46.25 -6.61 -29.25
CA VAL A 62 47.45 -7.06 -29.99
C VAL A 62 48.02 -5.94 -30.83
N ALA A 63 47.20 -5.24 -31.62
CA ALA A 63 47.68 -4.24 -32.57
C ALA A 63 48.11 -2.93 -31.88
N ARG A 64 47.33 -2.47 -30.87
CA ARG A 64 47.52 -1.16 -30.24
C ARG A 64 48.31 -1.21 -28.95
N HIS A 65 48.06 -2.23 -28.12
CA HIS A 65 48.69 -2.36 -26.79
C HIS A 65 49.88 -3.32 -26.78
N GLY A 66 50.17 -4.00 -27.89
CA GLY A 66 51.33 -4.87 -28.03
C GLY A 66 51.29 -6.18 -27.24
N VAL A 67 50.09 -6.61 -26.85
CA VAL A 67 49.87 -7.89 -26.15
C VAL A 67 50.31 -9.04 -27.06
N ARG A 68 51.13 -9.97 -26.52
CA ARG A 68 51.73 -11.08 -27.30
C ARG A 68 51.16 -12.45 -26.87
N ASN A 69 50.56 -12.57 -25.71
CA ASN A 69 50.01 -13.85 -25.25
C ASN A 69 48.54 -13.64 -24.87
N LEU A 70 47.63 -14.39 -25.49
CA LEU A 70 46.20 -14.33 -25.24
C LEU A 70 45.64 -15.72 -24.95
N VAL A 71 44.70 -15.74 -23.95
CA VAL A 71 43.81 -16.88 -23.71
C VAL A 71 42.38 -16.42 -23.97
N LEU A 72 41.79 -16.93 -25.04
CA LEU A 72 40.39 -16.64 -25.41
C LEU A 72 39.49 -17.75 -24.89
N VAL A 73 38.55 -17.39 -23.99
CA VAL A 73 37.66 -18.36 -23.36
C VAL A 73 36.24 -18.20 -23.93
N SER A 74 35.68 -19.29 -24.41
CA SER A 74 34.27 -19.35 -24.80
C SER A 74 33.68 -20.76 -24.60
N ARG A 75 32.38 -20.90 -24.48
CA ARG A 75 31.73 -22.22 -24.27
C ARG A 75 32.02 -23.23 -25.39
N ARG A 76 32.15 -22.77 -26.63
CA ARG A 76 32.46 -23.59 -27.80
C ARG A 76 33.97 -23.71 -28.08
N GLY A 77 34.76 -22.89 -27.44
CA GLY A 77 36.24 -22.91 -27.64
C GLY A 77 36.63 -22.79 -29.10
N PRO A 78 37.53 -23.69 -29.56
CA PRO A 78 38.02 -23.69 -30.96
C PRO A 78 36.93 -23.92 -32.01
N ASP A 79 35.80 -24.57 -31.61
CA ASP A 79 34.68 -24.86 -32.51
C ASP A 79 33.71 -23.65 -32.66
N ALA A 80 34.03 -22.51 -32.07
CA ALA A 80 33.23 -21.30 -32.24
C ALA A 80 33.41 -20.75 -33.67
N PRO A 81 32.31 -20.29 -34.33
CA PRO A 81 32.41 -19.71 -35.66
C PRO A 81 33.39 -18.54 -35.70
N GLY A 82 34.32 -18.56 -36.70
CA GLY A 82 35.34 -17.54 -36.86
C GLY A 82 36.54 -17.64 -35.90
N ALA A 83 36.58 -18.66 -35.01
CA ALA A 83 37.67 -18.81 -34.03
C ALA A 83 39.01 -19.14 -34.72
N ALA A 84 39.02 -20.01 -35.71
CA ALA A 84 40.23 -20.38 -36.43
C ALA A 84 40.79 -19.20 -37.24
N GLU A 85 39.95 -18.43 -37.90
CA GLU A 85 40.32 -17.22 -38.62
C GLU A 85 40.91 -16.16 -37.70
N LEU A 86 40.26 -15.94 -36.51
CA LEU A 86 40.76 -15.02 -35.50
C LEU A 86 42.15 -15.42 -34.98
N VAL A 87 42.36 -16.70 -34.70
CA VAL A 87 43.67 -17.21 -34.27
C VAL A 87 44.73 -16.99 -35.34
N ALA A 88 44.42 -17.30 -36.61
CA ALA A 88 45.35 -17.09 -37.73
C ALA A 88 45.70 -15.61 -37.91
N GLU A 89 44.75 -14.73 -37.82
CA GLU A 89 44.91 -13.27 -37.91
C GLU A 89 45.83 -12.73 -36.78
N LEU A 90 45.52 -13.09 -35.54
CA LEU A 90 46.30 -12.65 -34.39
C LEU A 90 47.71 -13.23 -34.37
N ALA A 91 47.86 -14.48 -34.82
CA ALA A 91 49.17 -15.10 -35.00
C ALA A 91 50.01 -14.40 -36.09
N ALA A 92 49.37 -14.00 -37.19
CA ALA A 92 50.05 -13.21 -38.22
C ALA A 92 50.48 -11.81 -37.71
N ALA A 93 49.76 -11.25 -36.72
CA ALA A 93 50.16 -10.05 -36.01
C ALA A 93 51.20 -10.28 -34.91
N GLY A 94 51.72 -11.52 -34.76
CA GLY A 94 52.80 -11.88 -33.86
C GLY A 94 52.36 -12.23 -32.43
N ALA A 95 51.09 -12.57 -32.21
CA ALA A 95 50.60 -12.99 -30.91
C ALA A 95 50.47 -14.52 -30.83
N GLN A 96 50.75 -15.08 -29.65
CA GLN A 96 50.41 -16.46 -29.29
C GLN A 96 49.01 -16.51 -28.70
N VAL A 97 48.13 -17.26 -29.34
CA VAL A 97 46.70 -17.29 -28.95
C VAL A 97 46.30 -18.72 -28.66
N GLN A 98 45.74 -18.91 -27.47
CA GLN A 98 45.10 -20.16 -27.07
C GLN A 98 43.62 -19.94 -26.98
N VAL A 99 42.78 -20.72 -27.67
CA VAL A 99 41.34 -20.72 -27.56
C VAL A 99 40.91 -21.92 -26.75
N VAL A 100 40.18 -21.69 -25.65
CA VAL A 100 39.78 -22.73 -24.69
C VAL A 100 38.25 -22.82 -24.59
N ALA A 101 37.77 -24.08 -24.70
CA ALA A 101 36.35 -24.38 -24.42
C ALA A 101 36.12 -24.42 -22.91
N CYS A 102 35.49 -23.39 -22.36
CA CYS A 102 35.24 -23.29 -20.94
C CYS A 102 33.99 -22.39 -20.69
N ASP A 103 33.09 -22.81 -19.82
CA ASP A 103 32.09 -21.96 -19.25
C ASP A 103 32.74 -21.16 -18.10
N ALA A 104 32.86 -19.86 -18.24
CA ALA A 104 33.45 -19.00 -17.21
C ALA A 104 32.65 -18.97 -15.89
N ALA A 105 31.41 -19.42 -15.90
CA ALA A 105 30.56 -19.61 -14.71
C ALA A 105 30.85 -20.94 -13.97
N ASP A 106 31.68 -21.83 -14.58
CA ASP A 106 32.22 -23.00 -13.89
C ASP A 106 33.54 -22.63 -13.24
N ARG A 107 33.55 -22.45 -11.94
CA ARG A 107 34.73 -22.04 -11.16
C ARG A 107 35.92 -23.01 -11.31
N ALA A 108 35.64 -24.33 -11.34
CA ALA A 108 36.68 -25.33 -11.41
C ALA A 108 37.33 -25.37 -12.79
N ALA A 109 36.50 -25.27 -13.84
CA ALA A 109 37.00 -25.19 -15.21
C ALA A 109 37.80 -23.90 -15.44
N LEU A 110 37.31 -22.75 -14.96
CA LEU A 110 38.00 -21.46 -15.05
C LEU A 110 39.32 -21.45 -14.25
N ALA A 111 39.34 -22.03 -13.05
CA ALA A 111 40.57 -22.17 -12.25
C ALA A 111 41.66 -22.98 -12.99
N LYS A 112 41.28 -24.05 -13.69
CA LYS A 112 42.18 -24.82 -14.50
C LYS A 112 42.74 -23.99 -15.65
N VAL A 113 41.92 -23.23 -16.37
CA VAL A 113 42.39 -22.34 -17.47
C VAL A 113 43.42 -21.35 -16.95
N ILE A 114 43.20 -20.76 -15.79
CA ILE A 114 44.12 -19.79 -15.18
C ILE A 114 45.43 -20.50 -14.73
N ALA A 115 45.34 -21.69 -14.15
CA ALA A 115 46.50 -22.47 -13.72
C ALA A 115 47.38 -22.98 -14.88
N ASP A 116 46.76 -23.21 -16.03
CA ASP A 116 47.48 -23.67 -17.26
C ASP A 116 48.23 -22.52 -17.97
N ILE A 117 48.09 -21.25 -17.52
CA ILE A 117 48.84 -20.11 -18.06
C ILE A 117 50.31 -20.25 -17.68
N PRO A 118 51.26 -20.20 -18.68
CA PRO A 118 52.69 -20.40 -18.42
C PRO A 118 53.28 -19.37 -17.46
N VAL A 119 54.06 -19.82 -16.48
CA VAL A 119 54.69 -18.94 -15.46
C VAL A 119 55.64 -17.90 -16.12
N GLN A 120 56.19 -18.20 -17.31
CA GLN A 120 57.03 -17.29 -18.08
C GLN A 120 56.27 -16.09 -18.65
N HIS A 121 54.94 -16.22 -18.81
CA HIS A 121 54.04 -15.18 -19.27
C HIS A 121 52.82 -15.15 -18.36
N PRO A 122 52.96 -14.71 -17.07
CA PRO A 122 51.89 -14.78 -16.08
C PRO A 122 50.67 -13.96 -16.49
N LEU A 123 49.54 -14.27 -15.91
CA LEU A 123 48.31 -13.51 -16.14
C LEU A 123 48.50 -12.05 -15.71
N SER A 124 48.44 -11.13 -16.65
CA SER A 124 48.60 -9.67 -16.43
C SER A 124 47.34 -8.85 -16.70
N GLY A 125 46.40 -9.43 -17.46
CA GLY A 125 45.15 -8.73 -17.76
C GLY A 125 43.96 -9.69 -17.87
N VAL A 126 42.81 -9.23 -17.43
CA VAL A 126 41.50 -9.92 -17.54
C VAL A 126 40.49 -9.00 -18.21
N ILE A 127 39.86 -9.49 -19.27
CA ILE A 127 38.79 -8.78 -19.97
C ILE A 127 37.56 -9.69 -20.03
N HIS A 128 36.50 -9.31 -19.34
CA HIS A 128 35.27 -10.08 -19.28
C HIS A 128 34.23 -9.48 -20.24
N THR A 129 34.06 -10.11 -21.42
CA THR A 129 33.07 -9.70 -22.43
C THR A 129 31.93 -10.72 -22.58
N ALA A 130 31.96 -11.82 -21.83
CA ALA A 130 30.91 -12.83 -21.88
C ALA A 130 29.56 -12.27 -21.39
N GLY A 131 28.49 -12.70 -22.01
CA GLY A 131 27.16 -12.34 -21.65
C GLY A 131 26.12 -13.13 -22.44
N ALA A 132 24.88 -13.21 -21.86
CA ALA A 132 23.71 -13.77 -22.50
C ALA A 132 22.55 -12.84 -22.28
N LEU A 133 21.57 -12.89 -23.18
CA LEU A 133 20.25 -12.22 -23.03
C LEU A 133 19.17 -13.28 -22.91
N ASP A 134 18.21 -13.03 -22.03
CA ASP A 134 16.93 -13.72 -21.96
C ASP A 134 15.90 -12.70 -21.48
N ASP A 135 15.47 -11.87 -22.45
CA ASP A 135 14.64 -10.70 -22.22
C ASP A 135 13.19 -11.08 -21.92
N ALA A 136 12.63 -10.52 -20.86
CA ALA A 136 11.22 -10.64 -20.51
C ALA A 136 10.80 -9.50 -19.59
N VAL A 137 9.50 -9.18 -19.59
CA VAL A 137 8.93 -8.29 -18.58
C VAL A 137 9.06 -8.93 -17.19
N VAL A 138 9.24 -8.12 -16.15
CA VAL A 138 9.53 -8.59 -14.77
C VAL A 138 8.54 -9.67 -14.30
N MET A 139 7.28 -9.53 -14.64
CA MET A 139 6.22 -10.50 -14.27
C MET A 139 6.33 -11.86 -14.98
N SER A 140 7.12 -11.95 -16.04
CA SER A 140 7.35 -13.17 -16.84
C SER A 140 8.78 -13.73 -16.66
N LEU A 141 9.58 -13.13 -15.79
CA LEU A 141 10.91 -13.66 -15.46
C LEU A 141 10.77 -14.85 -14.53
N THR A 142 11.19 -16.02 -15.00
CA THR A 142 11.35 -17.21 -14.16
C THR A 142 12.77 -17.27 -13.59
N PRO A 143 13.01 -18.02 -12.49
CA PRO A 143 14.36 -18.23 -11.96
C PRO A 143 15.35 -18.71 -13.01
N ASP A 144 14.98 -19.65 -13.89
CA ASP A 144 15.84 -20.18 -14.94
C ASP A 144 16.26 -19.09 -15.94
N ARG A 145 15.35 -18.18 -16.31
CA ARG A 145 15.65 -17.05 -17.20
C ARG A 145 16.56 -16.03 -16.56
N VAL A 146 16.41 -15.82 -15.26
CA VAL A 146 17.31 -14.95 -14.47
C VAL A 146 18.68 -15.61 -14.38
N ASP A 147 18.77 -16.91 -14.08
CA ASP A 147 20.02 -17.66 -13.94
C ASP A 147 20.82 -17.69 -15.22
N VAL A 148 20.21 -17.86 -16.40
CA VAL A 148 20.90 -17.82 -17.70
C VAL A 148 21.72 -16.54 -17.86
N VAL A 149 21.18 -15.40 -17.47
CA VAL A 149 21.84 -14.09 -17.59
C VAL A 149 22.85 -13.89 -16.47
N LEU A 150 22.48 -14.17 -15.21
CA LEU A 150 23.34 -13.98 -14.05
C LEU A 150 24.59 -14.88 -14.13
N ARG A 151 24.44 -16.15 -14.47
CA ARG A 151 25.59 -17.07 -14.60
C ARG A 151 26.66 -16.53 -15.53
N SER A 152 26.28 -16.03 -16.70
CA SER A 152 27.23 -15.58 -17.72
C SER A 152 27.95 -14.28 -17.35
N LYS A 153 27.36 -13.42 -16.53
CA LYS A 153 27.90 -12.13 -16.12
C LYS A 153 28.36 -12.12 -14.66
N VAL A 154 27.48 -12.46 -13.74
CA VAL A 154 27.71 -12.33 -12.31
C VAL A 154 28.63 -13.43 -11.81
N ASP A 155 28.26 -14.72 -12.00
CA ASP A 155 29.08 -15.82 -11.49
C ASP A 155 30.45 -15.85 -12.15
N ALA A 156 30.50 -15.65 -13.48
CA ALA A 156 31.75 -15.60 -14.21
C ALA A 156 32.68 -14.46 -13.73
N ALA A 157 32.14 -13.25 -13.54
CA ALA A 157 32.93 -12.12 -13.06
C ALA A 157 33.37 -12.31 -11.60
N TRP A 158 32.51 -12.89 -10.76
CA TRP A 158 32.83 -13.20 -9.37
C TRP A 158 33.95 -14.26 -9.28
N HIS A 159 33.90 -15.34 -10.08
CA HIS A 159 34.94 -16.35 -10.12
C HIS A 159 36.27 -15.77 -10.66
N LEU A 160 36.22 -14.90 -11.68
CA LEU A 160 37.39 -14.18 -12.12
C LEU A 160 37.99 -13.31 -11.01
N HIS A 161 37.16 -12.62 -10.25
CA HIS A 161 37.59 -11.83 -9.10
C HIS A 161 38.30 -12.71 -8.06
N GLU A 162 37.66 -13.79 -7.59
CA GLU A 162 38.21 -14.67 -6.56
C GLU A 162 39.51 -15.33 -6.99
N LEU A 163 39.59 -15.81 -8.25
CA LEU A 163 40.75 -16.53 -8.77
C LEU A 163 41.91 -15.61 -9.09
N THR A 164 41.71 -14.31 -9.21
CA THR A 164 42.77 -13.34 -9.58
C THR A 164 43.08 -12.31 -8.51
N ARG A 165 42.39 -12.33 -7.35
CA ARG A 165 42.58 -11.32 -6.29
C ARG A 165 44.02 -11.33 -5.71
N ASP A 166 44.66 -12.50 -5.70
CA ASP A 166 46.01 -12.69 -5.14
C ASP A 166 47.08 -12.73 -6.24
N LEU A 167 46.70 -12.46 -7.49
CA LEU A 167 47.62 -12.39 -8.63
C LEU A 167 47.97 -10.93 -8.97
N ASP A 168 49.18 -10.71 -9.49
CA ASP A 168 49.62 -9.37 -9.91
C ASP A 168 49.04 -9.00 -11.29
N VAL A 169 47.72 -8.78 -11.31
CA VAL A 169 46.97 -8.38 -12.50
C VAL A 169 46.97 -6.86 -12.62
N SER A 170 47.45 -6.35 -13.76
CA SER A 170 47.53 -4.90 -14.02
C SER A 170 46.26 -4.30 -14.61
N ALA A 171 45.40 -5.12 -15.22
CA ALA A 171 44.11 -4.69 -15.79
C ALA A 171 43.01 -5.73 -15.53
N PHE A 172 41.83 -5.25 -15.09
CA PHE A 172 40.63 -6.07 -14.94
C PHE A 172 39.45 -5.29 -15.49
N VAL A 173 39.01 -5.62 -16.70
CA VAL A 173 38.01 -4.88 -17.45
C VAL A 173 36.74 -5.70 -17.60
N MET A 174 35.62 -5.14 -17.28
CA MET A 174 34.32 -5.79 -17.41
C MET A 174 33.43 -5.03 -18.39
N PHE A 175 32.81 -5.76 -19.31
CA PHE A 175 31.87 -5.21 -20.29
C PHE A 175 30.45 -5.24 -19.69
N SER A 176 30.06 -4.13 -19.14
CA SER A 176 28.72 -3.81 -18.67
C SER A 176 27.86 -3.21 -19.79
N SER A 177 26.72 -2.66 -19.49
CA SER A 177 25.80 -2.02 -20.42
C SER A 177 25.15 -0.80 -19.80
N MET A 178 24.84 0.20 -20.62
CA MET A 178 24.00 1.32 -20.21
C MET A 178 22.64 0.89 -19.65
N ALA A 179 22.15 -0.32 -20.00
CA ALA A 179 20.94 -0.88 -19.41
C ALA A 179 21.00 -1.00 -17.88
N GLY A 180 22.23 -1.25 -17.32
CA GLY A 180 22.43 -1.24 -15.86
C GLY A 180 22.32 0.14 -15.23
N LEU A 181 22.58 1.21 -16.00
CA LEU A 181 22.59 2.58 -15.53
C LEU A 181 21.22 3.29 -15.67
N VAL A 182 20.60 3.18 -16.85
CA VAL A 182 19.36 3.91 -17.17
C VAL A 182 18.12 3.01 -17.22
N GLY A 183 18.31 1.71 -17.08
CA GLY A 183 17.26 0.72 -17.27
C GLY A 183 17.01 0.43 -18.76
N SER A 184 16.34 -0.68 -19.04
CA SER A 184 15.86 -1.03 -20.37
C SER A 184 14.59 -1.86 -20.22
N SER A 185 13.54 -1.51 -20.93
CA SER A 185 12.25 -2.21 -20.86
C SER A 185 12.43 -3.68 -21.29
N GLY A 186 11.93 -4.61 -20.47
CA GLY A 186 12.06 -6.04 -20.71
C GLY A 186 13.40 -6.67 -20.37
N GLN A 187 14.36 -5.91 -19.82
CA GLN A 187 15.72 -6.36 -19.55
C GLN A 187 16.13 -6.27 -18.08
N ALA A 188 15.20 -6.48 -17.16
CA ALA A 188 15.48 -6.30 -15.72
C ALA A 188 16.58 -7.22 -15.19
N ASN A 189 16.62 -8.49 -15.60
CA ASN A 189 17.68 -9.45 -15.28
C ASN A 189 19.02 -9.02 -15.86
N TYR A 190 19.04 -8.53 -17.10
CA TYR A 190 20.25 -8.04 -17.76
C TYR A 190 20.75 -6.73 -17.12
N ALA A 191 19.86 -5.81 -16.78
CA ALA A 191 20.19 -4.58 -16.06
C ALA A 191 20.82 -4.91 -14.69
N ALA A 192 20.20 -5.81 -13.92
CA ALA A 192 20.71 -6.26 -12.62
C ALA A 192 22.11 -6.89 -12.73
N ALA A 193 22.34 -7.75 -13.73
CA ALA A 193 23.62 -8.37 -13.96
C ALA A 193 24.74 -7.34 -14.30
N ASN A 194 24.40 -6.31 -15.08
CA ASN A 194 25.36 -5.25 -15.42
C ASN A 194 25.64 -4.34 -14.22
N SER A 195 24.62 -3.97 -13.43
CA SER A 195 24.82 -3.21 -12.18
C SER A 195 25.72 -3.95 -11.19
N PHE A 196 25.66 -5.29 -11.16
CA PHE A 196 26.61 -6.09 -10.37
C PHE A 196 28.06 -5.91 -10.84
N LEU A 197 28.32 -5.91 -12.17
CA LEU A 197 29.67 -5.69 -12.71
C LEU A 197 30.22 -4.32 -12.31
N ASP A 198 29.35 -3.30 -12.35
CA ASP A 198 29.71 -1.93 -11.98
C ASP A 198 30.08 -1.85 -10.49
N ALA A 199 29.29 -2.49 -9.62
CA ALA A 199 29.57 -2.60 -8.20
C ALA A 199 30.84 -3.42 -7.90
N LEU A 200 31.09 -4.51 -8.65
CA LEU A 200 32.29 -5.32 -8.51
C LEU A 200 33.57 -4.54 -8.86
N ALA A 201 33.50 -3.66 -9.86
CA ALA A 201 34.65 -2.80 -10.19
C ALA A 201 34.97 -1.85 -9.02
N ALA A 202 33.92 -1.20 -8.42
CA ALA A 202 34.11 -0.35 -7.25
C ALA A 202 34.63 -1.15 -6.04
N HIS A 203 34.08 -2.36 -5.81
CA HIS A 203 34.54 -3.26 -4.74
C HIS A 203 36.03 -3.64 -4.90
N ARG A 204 36.44 -4.04 -6.06
CA ARG A 204 37.87 -4.37 -6.32
C ARG A 204 38.80 -3.19 -6.04
N ARG A 205 38.43 -2.00 -6.52
CA ARG A 205 39.22 -0.78 -6.30
C ARG A 205 39.29 -0.37 -4.83
N ALA A 206 38.18 -0.54 -4.07
CA ALA A 206 38.20 -0.31 -2.63
C ALA A 206 39.18 -1.22 -1.87
N HIS A 207 39.51 -2.39 -2.46
CA HIS A 207 40.51 -3.32 -1.94
C HIS A 207 41.93 -3.16 -2.58
N GLY A 208 42.16 -2.08 -3.32
CA GLY A 208 43.43 -1.80 -3.96
C GLY A 208 43.74 -2.66 -5.20
N LEU A 209 42.73 -3.36 -5.74
CA LEU A 209 42.85 -4.18 -6.94
C LEU A 209 42.41 -3.39 -8.18
N PRO A 210 43.11 -3.52 -9.33
CA PRO A 210 42.70 -2.86 -10.56
C PRO A 210 41.36 -3.39 -11.04
N ALA A 211 40.44 -2.49 -11.42
CA ALA A 211 39.20 -2.82 -12.10
C ALA A 211 38.57 -1.60 -12.76
N ILE A 212 37.92 -1.86 -13.89
CA ILE A 212 36.98 -0.91 -14.53
C ILE A 212 35.82 -1.66 -15.14
N SER A 213 34.62 -1.11 -14.97
CA SER A 213 33.42 -1.57 -15.66
C SER A 213 33.01 -0.55 -16.73
N LEU A 214 32.75 -1.04 -17.93
CA LEU A 214 32.39 -0.22 -19.09
C LEU A 214 30.94 -0.47 -19.48
N GLY A 215 30.05 0.48 -19.12
CA GLY A 215 28.63 0.46 -19.44
C GLY A 215 28.38 0.86 -20.89
N TRP A 216 28.57 -0.06 -21.82
CA TRP A 216 28.50 0.19 -23.25
C TRP A 216 27.09 0.60 -23.71
N GLY A 217 27.06 1.61 -24.58
CA GLY A 217 25.95 1.87 -25.46
C GLY A 217 25.86 0.84 -26.62
N LEU A 218 25.01 1.13 -27.59
CA LEU A 218 24.80 0.26 -28.75
C LEU A 218 26.03 0.29 -29.66
N TRP A 219 26.52 -0.90 -30.13
CA TRP A 219 27.52 -1.04 -31.19
C TRP A 219 26.85 -1.26 -32.54
N ASP A 220 27.37 -0.69 -33.62
CA ASP A 220 26.82 -0.81 -34.99
C ASP A 220 26.98 -2.21 -35.57
N GLN A 221 27.96 -2.99 -35.08
CA GLN A 221 28.17 -4.34 -35.53
C GLN A 221 27.22 -5.33 -34.84
N ALA A 222 26.53 -6.13 -35.65
CA ALA A 222 25.61 -7.14 -35.13
C ALA A 222 26.32 -8.17 -34.27
N SER A 223 25.83 -8.40 -33.07
CA SER A 223 26.27 -9.46 -32.14
C SER A 223 25.18 -10.51 -31.96
N ALA A 224 25.50 -11.62 -31.31
CA ALA A 224 24.48 -12.58 -30.87
C ALA A 224 23.40 -11.94 -29.95
N MET A 225 23.74 -10.81 -29.32
CA MET A 225 22.83 -10.06 -28.46
C MET A 225 22.03 -8.97 -29.22
N THR A 226 22.57 -8.39 -30.29
CA THR A 226 21.95 -7.28 -31.03
C THR A 226 21.45 -7.68 -32.41
N GLY A 227 21.74 -8.88 -32.87
CA GLY A 227 21.34 -9.37 -34.20
C GLY A 227 19.82 -9.62 -34.37
N GLY A 228 19.06 -9.55 -33.31
CA GLY A 228 17.60 -9.61 -33.32
C GLY A 228 16.89 -8.25 -33.38
N LEU A 229 17.64 -7.14 -33.28
CA LEU A 229 17.08 -5.79 -33.38
C LEU A 229 16.70 -5.48 -34.82
N ASP A 230 15.45 -5.11 -35.05
CA ASP A 230 14.96 -4.67 -36.36
C ASP A 230 15.14 -3.16 -36.57
N ALA A 231 14.80 -2.69 -37.79
CA ALA A 231 14.91 -1.27 -38.14
C ALA A 231 14.01 -0.37 -37.26
N ALA A 232 12.91 -0.92 -36.71
CA ALA A 232 12.00 -0.19 -35.83
C ALA A 232 12.62 -0.03 -34.42
N ASP A 233 13.31 -1.04 -33.93
CA ASP A 233 14.05 -1.00 -32.65
C ASP A 233 15.18 0.03 -32.70
N LEU A 234 15.96 0.02 -33.77
CA LEU A 234 17.03 1.00 -33.98
C LEU A 234 16.50 2.43 -34.11
N ALA A 235 15.37 2.61 -34.80
CA ALA A 235 14.70 3.91 -34.91
C ALA A 235 14.11 4.36 -33.55
N ARG A 236 13.71 3.44 -32.68
CA ARG A 236 13.25 3.72 -31.32
C ARG A 236 14.41 4.22 -30.44
N LEU A 237 15.52 3.49 -30.42
CA LEU A 237 16.73 3.89 -29.66
C LEU A 237 17.26 5.25 -30.14
N GLY A 238 17.24 5.51 -31.45
CA GLY A 238 17.61 6.83 -31.99
C GLY A 238 16.68 7.96 -31.52
N ARG A 239 15.39 7.70 -31.36
CA ARG A 239 14.45 8.68 -30.79
C ARG A 239 14.69 8.92 -29.28
N GLU A 240 15.19 7.92 -28.57
CA GLU A 240 15.58 8.03 -27.16
C GLU A 240 16.96 8.70 -26.99
N GLY A 241 17.60 9.11 -28.08
CA GLY A 241 18.88 9.80 -28.09
C GLY A 241 20.10 8.85 -28.02
N VAL A 242 19.92 7.55 -28.13
CA VAL A 242 21.02 6.57 -28.13
C VAL A 242 21.37 6.22 -29.58
N LEU A 243 22.61 6.56 -30.00
CA LEU A 243 23.13 6.26 -31.31
C LEU A 243 24.13 5.09 -31.24
N ALA A 244 24.25 4.33 -32.35
CA ALA A 244 25.21 3.27 -32.45
C ALA A 244 26.63 3.83 -32.54
N LEU A 245 27.57 3.17 -31.84
CA LEU A 245 29.03 3.37 -31.93
C LEU A 245 29.60 2.47 -33.02
N SER A 246 30.39 3.01 -33.90
CA SER A 246 31.23 2.14 -34.78
C SER A 246 32.22 1.38 -33.93
N THR A 247 32.67 0.22 -34.43
CA THR A 247 33.69 -0.59 -33.73
C THR A 247 34.96 0.21 -33.47
N ALA A 248 35.36 1.09 -34.40
CA ALA A 248 36.54 1.95 -34.24
C ALA A 248 36.37 2.94 -33.09
N GLU A 249 35.21 3.67 -33.04
CA GLU A 249 34.88 4.61 -31.94
C GLU A 249 34.85 3.89 -30.60
N ALA A 250 34.22 2.71 -30.54
CA ALA A 250 34.15 1.94 -29.32
C ALA A 250 35.53 1.54 -28.77
N LEU A 251 36.44 1.17 -29.65
CA LEU A 251 37.81 0.81 -29.27
C LEU A 251 38.64 2.05 -28.86
N GLU A 252 38.42 3.22 -29.46
CA GLU A 252 39.03 4.48 -28.99
C GLU A 252 38.51 4.89 -27.61
N LEU A 253 37.24 4.69 -27.34
CA LEU A 253 36.65 4.90 -26.02
C LEU A 253 37.14 3.88 -25.00
N PHE A 254 37.44 2.63 -25.44
CA PHE A 254 38.10 1.64 -24.59
C PHE A 254 39.47 2.12 -24.15
N ASP A 255 40.30 2.62 -25.09
CA ASP A 255 41.61 3.17 -24.78
C ASP A 255 41.53 4.36 -23.83
N THR A 256 40.57 5.27 -24.07
CA THR A 256 40.33 6.42 -23.21
C THR A 256 39.95 5.98 -21.81
N ALA A 257 39.07 4.98 -21.67
CA ALA A 257 38.63 4.45 -20.40
C ALA A 257 39.79 3.83 -19.59
N MET A 258 40.78 3.25 -20.26
CA MET A 258 41.94 2.70 -19.58
C MET A 258 42.86 3.76 -18.96
N ILE A 259 42.74 5.01 -19.36
CA ILE A 259 43.53 6.15 -18.84
C ILE A 259 42.77 6.87 -17.69
N VAL A 260 41.48 6.77 -17.64
CA VAL A 260 40.64 7.45 -16.63
C VAL A 260 40.62 6.65 -15.33
N ASP A 261 40.77 7.34 -14.18
CA ASP A 261 40.78 6.69 -12.87
C ASP A 261 39.38 6.64 -12.22
N GLU A 262 38.46 5.99 -12.94
CA GLU A 262 37.10 5.75 -12.44
C GLU A 262 36.77 4.25 -12.43
N PRO A 263 36.03 3.74 -11.44
CA PRO A 263 35.64 2.33 -11.41
C PRO A 263 34.60 1.98 -12.48
N PHE A 264 33.81 2.95 -12.89
CA PHE A 264 32.75 2.81 -13.89
C PHE A 264 32.75 3.96 -14.88
N LEU A 265 32.63 3.64 -16.14
CA LEU A 265 32.42 4.61 -17.22
C LEU A 265 31.37 4.07 -18.19
N ALA A 266 30.55 4.98 -18.75
CA ALA A 266 29.50 4.65 -19.72
C ALA A 266 29.88 5.12 -21.14
N PRO A 267 30.64 4.35 -21.90
CA PRO A 267 31.00 4.72 -23.27
C PRO A 267 29.77 4.58 -24.18
N ALA A 268 29.19 5.71 -24.58
CA ALA A 268 27.99 5.74 -25.40
C ALA A 268 27.99 6.96 -26.30
N ARG A 269 27.30 6.85 -27.44
CA ARG A 269 27.04 7.96 -28.35
C ARG A 269 25.61 8.48 -28.08
N ILE A 270 25.50 9.69 -27.53
CA ILE A 270 24.22 10.28 -27.14
C ILE A 270 23.97 11.50 -28.02
N ASP A 271 22.82 11.51 -28.71
CA ASP A 271 22.30 12.69 -29.38
C ASP A 271 21.58 13.60 -28.39
N LEU A 272 22.29 14.61 -27.92
CA LEU A 272 21.76 15.60 -26.98
C LEU A 272 20.61 16.42 -27.57
N THR A 273 20.52 16.51 -28.91
CA THR A 273 19.43 17.23 -29.57
C THR A 273 18.15 16.40 -29.54
N ALA A 274 18.23 15.12 -29.87
CA ALA A 274 17.12 14.18 -29.75
C ALA A 274 16.67 14.03 -28.28
N LEU A 275 17.62 13.91 -27.36
CA LEU A 275 17.34 13.81 -25.92
C LEU A 275 16.58 15.05 -25.40
N ARG A 276 16.95 16.26 -25.85
CA ARG A 276 16.29 17.52 -25.52
C ARG A 276 14.93 17.72 -26.19
N ALA A 277 14.76 17.20 -27.38
CA ALA A 277 13.50 17.27 -28.09
C ALA A 277 12.37 16.44 -27.43
N HIS A 278 12.75 15.39 -26.69
CA HIS A 278 11.85 14.51 -25.95
C HIS A 278 11.86 14.79 -24.45
N ALA A 279 12.04 16.03 -24.04
CA ALA A 279 12.28 16.52 -22.65
C ALA A 279 11.23 16.11 -21.60
N VAL A 280 10.10 15.51 -21.97
CA VAL A 280 9.06 14.99 -21.05
C VAL A 280 9.44 13.63 -20.44
N ALA A 281 10.46 12.94 -20.96
CA ALA A 281 10.85 11.59 -20.53
C ALA A 281 12.37 11.39 -20.45
N VAL A 282 13.15 12.45 -20.21
CA VAL A 282 14.60 12.31 -20.02
C VAL A 282 14.84 11.56 -18.70
N PRO A 283 15.56 10.42 -18.72
CA PRO A 283 15.94 9.76 -17.49
C PRO A 283 16.64 10.73 -16.54
N PRO A 284 16.34 10.72 -15.23
CA PRO A 284 16.91 11.66 -14.28
C PRO A 284 18.43 11.79 -14.32
N MET A 285 19.10 10.71 -14.71
CA MET A 285 20.55 10.62 -14.86
C MET A 285 21.13 11.50 -16.00
N PHE A 286 20.30 11.84 -16.99
CA PHE A 286 20.69 12.73 -18.09
C PHE A 286 20.22 14.18 -17.89
N SER A 287 19.62 14.52 -16.74
CA SER A 287 19.09 15.85 -16.48
C SER A 287 20.12 16.95 -16.69
N ASP A 288 21.35 16.76 -16.19
CA ASP A 288 22.43 17.74 -16.33
C ASP A 288 22.93 17.88 -17.77
N LEU A 289 22.87 16.81 -18.56
CA LEU A 289 23.22 16.82 -19.99
C LEU A 289 22.12 17.47 -20.86
N ALA A 290 20.88 17.40 -20.40
CA ALA A 290 19.72 17.96 -21.10
C ALA A 290 19.48 19.42 -20.76
N SER A 291 20.06 19.98 -19.71
CA SER A 291 19.87 21.34 -19.24
C SER A 291 20.47 22.36 -20.22
N ALA A 292 19.64 23.06 -20.99
CA ALA A 292 20.00 24.26 -21.74
C ALA A 292 18.96 25.35 -21.54
N PRO A 293 19.32 26.66 -21.61
CA PRO A 293 18.39 27.75 -21.33
C PRO A 293 17.22 27.74 -22.31
N THR A 294 16.02 27.84 -21.75
CA THR A 294 14.73 27.84 -22.42
C THR A 294 14.64 28.87 -23.54
N ARG A 295 14.76 28.41 -24.77
CA ARG A 295 14.23 29.13 -25.93
C ARG A 295 13.04 28.33 -26.47
N ARG A 296 11.83 28.88 -26.36
CA ARG A 296 10.60 28.29 -26.87
C ARG A 296 10.79 27.83 -28.32
N GLN A 297 10.69 26.53 -28.57
CA GLN A 297 10.46 25.99 -29.90
C GLN A 297 8.96 25.88 -30.16
N VAL A 298 8.52 26.50 -31.25
CA VAL A 298 7.11 26.70 -31.65
C VAL A 298 6.66 25.67 -32.70
N ASP A 299 7.45 24.68 -33.09
CA ASP A 299 7.17 23.87 -34.27
C ASP A 299 6.44 22.55 -34.05
N ASP A 300 6.59 21.90 -32.89
CA ASP A 300 5.83 20.63 -32.65
C ASP A 300 4.39 20.86 -32.19
N SER A 301 4.06 22.06 -31.76
CA SER A 301 2.70 22.44 -31.38
C SER A 301 1.75 22.54 -32.59
N VAL A 302 2.28 22.78 -33.76
CA VAL A 302 1.47 22.98 -34.99
C VAL A 302 0.95 21.66 -35.56
N ALA A 303 1.73 20.58 -35.53
CA ALA A 303 1.29 19.26 -36.00
C ALA A 303 0.30 18.61 -35.02
N ALA A 304 0.58 18.69 -33.71
CA ALA A 304 -0.32 18.23 -32.68
C ALA A 304 -1.61 19.07 -32.62
N ALA A 305 -1.51 20.37 -32.76
CA ALA A 305 -2.66 21.26 -32.86
C ALA A 305 -3.50 21.01 -34.11
N LYS A 306 -2.89 20.64 -35.24
CA LYS A 306 -3.63 20.25 -36.47
C LYS A 306 -4.38 18.94 -36.31
N SER A 307 -3.81 17.93 -35.67
CA SER A 307 -4.48 16.64 -35.42
C SER A 307 -5.60 16.77 -34.37
N LYS A 308 -5.37 17.50 -33.31
CA LYS A 308 -6.38 17.82 -32.28
C LYS A 308 -7.54 18.63 -32.91
N SER A 309 -7.23 19.60 -33.73
CA SER A 309 -8.21 20.42 -34.43
C SER A 309 -9.05 19.62 -35.45
N ALA A 310 -8.43 18.68 -36.18
CA ALA A 310 -9.14 17.86 -37.17
C ALA A 310 -10.12 16.88 -36.54
N LEU A 311 -9.73 16.22 -35.46
CA LEU A 311 -10.59 15.28 -34.73
C LEU A 311 -11.68 16.03 -33.93
N ALA A 312 -11.33 17.14 -33.28
CA ALA A 312 -12.30 18.00 -32.61
C ALA A 312 -13.34 18.57 -33.60
N HIS A 313 -12.93 18.92 -34.81
CA HIS A 313 -13.85 19.40 -35.85
C HIS A 313 -14.80 18.31 -36.34
N ARG A 314 -14.34 17.06 -36.42
CA ARG A 314 -15.19 15.89 -36.75
C ARG A 314 -16.21 15.57 -35.65
N LEU A 315 -15.92 15.85 -34.44
CA LEU A 315 -16.79 15.61 -33.27
C LEU A 315 -17.72 16.79 -33.00
N HIS A 316 -17.36 17.97 -33.51
CA HIS A 316 -18.15 19.20 -33.31
C HIS A 316 -19.54 19.09 -33.92
N GLY A 317 -20.58 19.32 -33.12
CA GLY A 317 -21.98 19.25 -33.57
C GLY A 317 -22.62 17.86 -33.52
N LEU A 318 -21.85 16.78 -33.20
CA LEU A 318 -22.43 15.47 -32.96
C LEU A 318 -23.00 15.39 -31.53
N PRO A 319 -24.10 14.65 -31.32
CA PRO A 319 -24.58 14.31 -29.98
C PRO A 319 -23.51 13.57 -29.17
N GLU A 320 -23.54 13.74 -27.87
CA GLU A 320 -22.56 13.16 -26.94
C GLU A 320 -22.36 11.64 -27.11
N ALA A 321 -23.46 10.92 -27.32
CA ALA A 321 -23.42 9.47 -27.55
C ALA A 321 -22.71 9.09 -28.86
N GLU A 322 -22.85 9.92 -29.92
CA GLU A 322 -22.18 9.69 -31.19
C GLU A 322 -20.70 10.06 -31.14
N GLN A 323 -20.35 11.14 -30.43
CA GLN A 323 -18.95 11.49 -30.15
C GLN A 323 -18.24 10.35 -29.42
N HIS A 324 -18.88 9.79 -28.40
CA HIS A 324 -18.36 8.66 -27.65
C HIS A 324 -18.20 7.42 -28.54
N ALA A 325 -19.18 7.09 -29.36
CA ALA A 325 -19.12 5.94 -30.30
C ALA A 325 -17.95 6.05 -31.29
N VAL A 326 -17.71 7.25 -31.83
CA VAL A 326 -16.59 7.51 -32.73
C VAL A 326 -15.24 7.32 -32.02
N LEU A 327 -15.11 7.81 -30.81
CA LEU A 327 -13.87 7.69 -30.01
C LEU A 327 -13.66 6.26 -29.52
N LEU A 328 -14.71 5.56 -29.14
CA LEU A 328 -14.63 4.15 -28.79
C LEU A 328 -14.20 3.29 -29.99
N GLY A 329 -14.71 3.60 -31.19
CA GLY A 329 -14.25 2.97 -32.42
C GLY A 329 -12.76 3.22 -32.69
N LEU A 330 -12.28 4.43 -32.45
CA LEU A 330 -10.86 4.78 -32.56
C LEU A 330 -10.00 4.00 -31.57
N VAL A 331 -10.42 3.92 -30.30
CA VAL A 331 -9.73 3.16 -29.26
C VAL A 331 -9.66 1.68 -29.62
N ARG A 332 -10.79 1.07 -30.02
CA ARG A 332 -10.85 -0.33 -30.45
C ARG A 332 -9.95 -0.63 -31.65
N LEU A 333 -9.89 0.28 -32.63
CA LEU A 333 -8.99 0.15 -33.79
C LEU A 333 -7.53 0.08 -33.38
N HIS A 334 -7.12 0.94 -32.44
CA HIS A 334 -5.74 0.93 -31.94
C HIS A 334 -5.44 -0.27 -31.07
N ILE A 335 -6.41 -0.77 -30.28
CA ILE A 335 -6.28 -2.04 -29.55
C ILE A 335 -6.04 -3.20 -30.52
N ALA A 336 -6.85 -3.31 -31.56
CA ALA A 336 -6.73 -4.34 -32.60
C ALA A 336 -5.36 -4.28 -33.30
N THR A 337 -4.88 -3.07 -33.55
CA THR A 337 -3.57 -2.85 -34.20
C THR A 337 -2.40 -3.25 -33.30
N VAL A 338 -2.50 -3.01 -31.98
CA VAL A 338 -1.44 -3.34 -30.99
C VAL A 338 -1.41 -4.83 -30.70
N LEU A 339 -2.57 -5.48 -30.61
CA LEU A 339 -2.68 -6.92 -30.30
C LEU A 339 -2.55 -7.84 -31.52
N GLY A 340 -2.75 -7.31 -32.74
CA GLY A 340 -2.43 -7.95 -34.02
C GLY A 340 -3.36 -9.08 -34.52
N ASN A 341 -4.18 -9.67 -33.66
CA ASN A 341 -4.98 -10.88 -33.97
C ASN A 341 -6.48 -10.77 -33.65
N ILE A 342 -6.99 -9.56 -33.37
CA ILE A 342 -8.37 -9.31 -32.95
C ILE A 342 -8.97 -8.21 -33.84
N THR A 343 -10.24 -8.39 -34.28
CA THR A 343 -10.94 -7.31 -35.01
C THR A 343 -11.48 -6.26 -34.02
N PRO A 344 -11.57 -4.99 -34.40
CA PRO A 344 -12.08 -3.93 -33.52
C PRO A 344 -13.46 -4.21 -32.93
N GLU A 345 -14.32 -4.92 -33.69
CA GLU A 345 -15.70 -5.26 -33.32
C GLU A 345 -15.73 -6.35 -32.22
N ALA A 346 -14.73 -7.21 -32.16
CA ALA A 346 -14.64 -8.31 -31.20
C ALA A 346 -14.13 -7.86 -29.83
N ILE A 347 -13.69 -6.59 -29.71
CA ILE A 347 -13.17 -6.04 -28.46
C ILE A 347 -14.35 -5.59 -27.60
N ASP A 348 -14.51 -6.23 -26.44
CA ASP A 348 -15.48 -5.82 -25.43
C ASP A 348 -15.07 -4.44 -24.84
N PRO A 349 -15.95 -3.40 -24.92
CA PRO A 349 -15.61 -2.06 -24.46
C PRO A 349 -15.44 -1.93 -22.94
N ASP A 350 -16.00 -2.84 -22.18
CA ASP A 350 -15.99 -2.79 -20.71
C ASP A 350 -15.00 -3.79 -20.08
N LYS A 351 -14.33 -4.60 -20.92
CA LYS A 351 -13.28 -5.50 -20.46
C LYS A 351 -11.98 -4.73 -20.19
N ALA A 352 -11.30 -5.07 -19.07
CA ALA A 352 -10.05 -4.40 -18.70
C ALA A 352 -8.93 -4.68 -19.72
N PHE A 353 -8.05 -3.70 -19.94
CA PHE A 353 -6.91 -3.86 -20.87
C PHE A 353 -6.01 -5.04 -20.51
N GLN A 354 -5.82 -5.31 -19.21
CA GLN A 354 -5.06 -6.48 -18.75
C GLN A 354 -5.72 -7.79 -19.20
N ASP A 355 -7.05 -7.90 -19.11
CA ASP A 355 -7.81 -9.09 -19.53
C ASP A 355 -7.88 -9.21 -21.06
N LEU A 356 -7.59 -8.13 -21.80
CA LEU A 356 -7.44 -8.11 -23.25
C LEU A 356 -6.03 -8.52 -23.70
N GLY A 357 -5.09 -8.70 -22.76
CA GLY A 357 -3.71 -9.12 -23.05
C GLY A 357 -2.71 -7.96 -23.15
N PHE A 358 -3.04 -6.77 -22.63
CA PHE A 358 -2.08 -5.67 -22.57
C PHE A 358 -1.07 -5.86 -21.45
N ASP A 359 0.18 -5.70 -21.79
CA ASP A 359 1.31 -5.56 -20.89
C ASP A 359 1.86 -4.11 -20.87
N SER A 360 2.91 -3.86 -20.13
CA SER A 360 3.49 -2.51 -20.02
C SER A 360 4.04 -1.97 -21.34
N LEU A 361 4.48 -2.84 -22.25
CA LEU A 361 5.05 -2.43 -23.55
C LEU A 361 3.93 -2.05 -24.53
N THR A 362 2.91 -2.90 -24.63
CA THR A 362 1.73 -2.66 -25.46
C THR A 362 0.91 -1.46 -24.95
N ALA A 363 0.95 -1.20 -23.64
CA ALA A 363 0.39 0.01 -23.01
C ALA A 363 1.03 1.31 -23.56
N VAL A 364 2.35 1.33 -23.59
CA VAL A 364 3.11 2.49 -24.11
C VAL A 364 2.89 2.65 -25.61
N GLU A 365 2.84 1.58 -26.38
CA GLU A 365 2.54 1.62 -27.81
C GLU A 365 1.13 2.16 -28.06
N MET A 366 0.13 1.67 -27.34
CA MET A 366 -1.26 2.14 -27.41
C MET A 366 -1.35 3.64 -27.13
N ARG A 367 -0.70 4.12 -26.07
CA ARG A 367 -0.64 5.56 -25.74
C ARG A 367 -0.04 6.37 -26.87
N ASN A 368 1.10 5.92 -27.45
CA ASN A 368 1.78 6.65 -28.51
C ASN A 368 0.93 6.76 -29.77
N ARG A 369 0.21 5.69 -30.11
CA ARG A 369 -0.73 5.66 -31.23
C ARG A 369 -1.91 6.61 -31.00
N LEU A 370 -2.49 6.58 -29.78
CA LEU A 370 -3.57 7.50 -29.41
C LEU A 370 -3.11 8.95 -29.37
N LYS A 371 -1.90 9.24 -28.87
CA LYS A 371 -1.30 10.57 -28.90
C LYS A 371 -1.20 11.11 -30.34
N SER A 372 -0.73 10.28 -31.27
CA SER A 372 -0.64 10.66 -32.71
C SER A 372 -2.01 10.86 -33.34
N ALA A 373 -3.00 10.04 -32.99
CA ALA A 373 -4.33 10.10 -33.57
C ALA A 373 -5.19 11.25 -33.03
N THR A 374 -5.01 11.60 -31.76
CA THR A 374 -5.83 12.60 -31.05
C THR A 374 -5.15 13.97 -30.91
N GLY A 375 -3.82 14.02 -31.01
CA GLY A 375 -3.03 15.22 -30.73
C GLY A 375 -3.02 15.64 -29.23
N LEU A 376 -3.49 14.78 -28.32
CA LEU A 376 -3.54 15.03 -26.90
C LEU A 376 -2.20 14.66 -26.24
N SER A 377 -1.86 15.35 -25.16
CA SER A 377 -0.76 14.95 -24.27
C SER A 377 -1.27 13.88 -23.31
N LEU A 378 -0.99 12.61 -23.62
CA LEU A 378 -1.50 11.47 -22.85
C LEU A 378 -0.44 10.93 -21.88
N SER A 379 -0.87 10.60 -20.65
CA SER A 379 0.00 10.05 -19.60
C SER A 379 0.64 8.71 -20.01
N PRO A 380 1.87 8.40 -19.54
CA PRO A 380 2.44 7.04 -19.65
C PRO A 380 1.58 5.95 -19.01
N THR A 381 0.81 6.30 -17.99
CA THR A 381 -0.06 5.40 -17.25
C THR A 381 -1.49 5.30 -17.80
N LEU A 382 -1.75 5.85 -18.98
CA LEU A 382 -3.08 6.05 -19.57
C LEU A 382 -4.03 4.84 -19.48
N ILE A 383 -3.57 3.64 -19.82
CA ILE A 383 -4.44 2.44 -19.80
C ILE A 383 -4.61 1.85 -18.39
N PHE A 384 -3.77 2.25 -17.44
CA PHE A 384 -3.94 1.92 -16.03
C PHE A 384 -4.91 2.90 -15.35
N ASP A 385 -4.83 4.19 -15.74
CA ASP A 385 -5.71 5.25 -15.22
C ASP A 385 -7.14 5.11 -15.77
N TYR A 386 -7.29 4.63 -17.01
CA TYR A 386 -8.56 4.37 -17.67
C TYR A 386 -8.64 2.91 -18.13
N PRO A 387 -8.92 1.97 -17.24
CA PRO A 387 -8.62 0.55 -17.41
C PRO A 387 -9.50 -0.18 -18.43
N THR A 388 -10.51 0.44 -19.02
CA THR A 388 -11.34 -0.15 -20.07
C THR A 388 -11.41 0.75 -21.30
N PRO A 389 -11.62 0.18 -22.50
CA PRO A 389 -11.80 0.96 -23.74
C PRO A 389 -12.87 2.06 -23.64
N ASN A 390 -13.96 1.77 -22.94
CA ASN A 390 -15.08 2.67 -22.73
C ASN A 390 -14.69 3.89 -21.89
N ARG A 391 -13.97 3.67 -20.77
CA ARG A 391 -13.46 4.75 -19.90
C ARG A 391 -12.42 5.59 -20.61
N LEU A 392 -11.54 4.95 -21.39
CA LEU A 392 -10.53 5.64 -22.17
C LEU A 392 -11.15 6.52 -23.27
N ALA A 393 -12.18 6.05 -23.96
CA ALA A 393 -12.92 6.84 -24.96
C ALA A 393 -13.61 8.06 -24.31
N SER A 394 -14.19 7.88 -23.12
CA SER A 394 -14.82 8.98 -22.36
C SER A 394 -13.80 10.05 -21.94
N TYR A 395 -12.65 9.63 -21.46
CA TYR A 395 -11.55 10.53 -21.13
C TYR A 395 -11.08 11.35 -22.35
N ILE A 396 -10.79 10.67 -23.46
CA ILE A 396 -10.35 11.36 -24.70
C ILE A 396 -11.40 12.37 -25.16
N ARG A 397 -12.69 12.05 -25.03
CA ARG A 397 -13.77 12.98 -25.36
C ARG A 397 -13.71 14.26 -24.51
N THR A 398 -13.57 14.12 -23.21
CA THR A 398 -13.48 15.24 -22.25
C THR A 398 -12.28 16.14 -22.56
N GLU A 399 -11.13 15.55 -22.85
CA GLU A 399 -9.90 16.27 -23.21
C GLU A 399 -10.00 17.02 -24.57
N LEU A 400 -10.68 16.42 -25.54
CA LEU A 400 -10.90 17.05 -26.87
C LEU A 400 -11.92 18.18 -26.82
N ALA A 401 -12.95 18.07 -25.99
CA ALA A 401 -13.98 19.09 -25.83
C ALA A 401 -13.45 20.38 -25.17
N GLY A 402 -12.25 20.32 -24.56
CA GLY A 402 -11.69 21.46 -23.83
C GLY A 402 -12.55 21.85 -22.62
N LEU A 403 -13.52 20.99 -22.24
CA LEU A 403 -14.23 21.10 -20.99
C LEU A 403 -13.19 20.89 -19.89
N PRO A 404 -13.09 21.79 -18.89
CA PRO A 404 -12.33 21.44 -17.72
C PRO A 404 -12.90 20.10 -17.26
N GLN A 405 -12.06 19.07 -17.14
CA GLN A 405 -12.41 18.03 -16.21
C GLN A 405 -12.83 18.78 -14.95
N GLU A 406 -14.03 18.55 -14.47
CA GLU A 406 -14.30 18.80 -13.05
C GLU A 406 -13.37 17.86 -12.27
N ILE A 407 -12.08 18.20 -12.28
CA ILE A 407 -11.21 17.89 -11.18
C ILE A 407 -11.81 18.71 -10.06
N LYS A 408 -12.70 18.12 -9.29
CA LYS A 408 -13.11 18.61 -7.97
C LYS A 408 -11.95 18.49 -7.01
N HIS A 409 -10.84 19.03 -7.39
CA HIS A 409 -9.72 19.36 -6.53
C HIS A 409 -9.12 20.66 -7.06
N THR A 410 -9.82 21.77 -6.83
CA THR A 410 -9.13 23.02 -6.55
C THR A 410 -8.27 22.70 -5.33
N PRO A 411 -6.94 22.91 -5.35
CA PRO A 411 -6.22 23.02 -4.12
C PRO A 411 -6.84 24.22 -3.43
N ALA A 412 -7.78 23.98 -2.53
CA ALA A 412 -8.24 24.97 -1.58
C ALA A 412 -6.95 25.47 -0.89
N VAL A 413 -6.77 26.77 -0.90
CA VAL A 413 -5.84 27.42 0.02
C VAL A 413 -6.11 26.74 1.36
N ARG A 414 -5.11 26.01 1.89
CA ARG A 414 -5.23 25.27 3.14
C ARG A 414 -5.44 26.25 4.28
N THR A 415 -6.67 26.67 4.48
CA THR A 415 -7.13 27.27 5.72
C THR A 415 -7.53 26.10 6.59
N THR A 416 -6.81 25.89 7.68
CA THR A 416 -7.26 24.95 8.73
C THR A 416 -8.66 25.35 9.14
N SER A 417 -9.64 24.49 8.85
CA SER A 417 -11.02 24.74 9.24
C SER A 417 -11.16 24.56 10.76
N GLU A 418 -11.73 25.54 11.44
CA GLU A 418 -12.13 25.43 12.85
C GLU A 418 -13.46 24.67 13.01
N ASP A 419 -14.03 24.20 11.91
CA ASP A 419 -15.29 23.45 11.91
C ASP A 419 -15.14 22.16 12.73
N PRO A 420 -15.99 21.94 13.74
CA PRO A 420 -15.95 20.71 14.54
C PRO A 420 -16.16 19.46 13.68
N ILE A 421 -15.57 18.34 14.09
CA ILE A 421 -15.67 17.08 13.35
C ILE A 421 -16.76 16.21 13.98
N ALA A 422 -17.81 15.93 13.21
CA ALA A 422 -18.94 15.08 13.59
C ALA A 422 -18.64 13.60 13.35
N ILE A 423 -19.07 12.75 14.28
CA ILE A 423 -19.26 11.31 14.08
C ILE A 423 -20.66 11.14 13.51
N VAL A 424 -20.77 10.69 12.26
CA VAL A 424 -22.04 10.58 11.54
C VAL A 424 -22.52 9.13 11.38
N GLY A 425 -21.64 8.15 11.59
CA GLY A 425 -21.96 6.74 11.56
C GLY A 425 -20.95 5.92 12.36
N MET A 426 -21.35 4.74 12.80
CA MET A 426 -20.49 3.81 13.51
C MET A 426 -20.95 2.36 13.31
N ALA A 427 -19.99 1.42 13.24
CA ALA A 427 -20.22 -0.01 13.21
C ALA A 427 -19.21 -0.72 14.09
N CYS A 428 -19.56 -1.89 14.62
CA CYS A 428 -18.62 -2.67 15.42
C CYS A 428 -18.92 -4.18 15.39
N ARG A 429 -17.88 -4.96 15.70
CA ARG A 429 -17.90 -6.40 15.99
C ARG A 429 -17.07 -6.63 17.23
N TYR A 430 -17.68 -7.20 18.28
CA TYR A 430 -16.99 -7.52 19.53
C TYR A 430 -17.44 -8.88 20.04
N PRO A 431 -16.75 -9.49 21.01
CA PRO A 431 -17.12 -10.77 21.60
C PRO A 431 -18.53 -10.81 22.16
N GLY A 432 -19.08 -12.03 22.31
CA GLY A 432 -20.38 -12.26 22.93
C GLY A 432 -21.56 -11.92 22.04
N GLY A 433 -21.39 -12.03 20.72
CA GLY A 433 -22.44 -11.80 19.74
C GLY A 433 -22.72 -10.33 19.46
N VAL A 434 -21.81 -9.42 19.83
CA VAL A 434 -21.93 -7.99 19.55
C VAL A 434 -21.60 -7.73 18.07
N ASN A 435 -22.66 -7.58 17.26
CA ASN A 435 -22.56 -7.37 15.80
C ASN A 435 -22.97 -5.95 15.37
N SER A 436 -23.35 -5.13 16.33
CA SER A 436 -23.79 -3.75 16.09
C SER A 436 -23.55 -2.87 17.32
N PRO A 437 -23.58 -1.53 17.17
CA PRO A 437 -23.58 -0.64 18.32
C PRO A 437 -24.76 -0.87 19.27
N ASP A 438 -25.91 -1.29 18.76
CA ASP A 438 -27.10 -1.58 19.58
C ASP A 438 -26.86 -2.83 20.44
N ASP A 439 -26.30 -3.92 19.88
CA ASP A 439 -25.87 -5.11 20.65
C ASP A 439 -24.81 -4.76 21.69
N MET A 440 -23.88 -3.83 21.35
CA MET A 440 -22.89 -3.35 22.31
C MET A 440 -23.56 -2.61 23.47
N TRP A 441 -24.57 -1.82 23.21
CA TRP A 441 -25.34 -1.15 24.27
C TRP A 441 -26.04 -2.14 25.18
N ASP A 442 -26.69 -3.15 24.60
CA ASP A 442 -27.37 -4.22 25.34
C ASP A 442 -26.39 -5.00 26.22
N MET A 443 -25.22 -5.32 25.72
CA MET A 443 -24.14 -5.94 26.50
C MET A 443 -23.76 -5.08 27.70
N LEU A 444 -23.55 -3.77 27.48
CA LEU A 444 -23.12 -2.84 28.52
C LEU A 444 -24.17 -2.64 29.60
N ILE A 445 -25.44 -2.43 29.23
CA ILE A 445 -26.49 -2.14 30.21
C ILE A 445 -26.93 -3.36 31.00
N GLN A 446 -26.80 -4.56 30.41
CA GLN A 446 -27.05 -5.81 31.10
C GLN A 446 -25.88 -6.23 32.00
N GLY A 447 -24.75 -5.51 31.94
CA GLY A 447 -23.54 -5.85 32.67
C GLY A 447 -22.98 -7.23 32.28
N ARG A 448 -23.03 -7.61 31.02
CA ARG A 448 -22.55 -8.91 30.55
C ARG A 448 -21.02 -8.93 30.53
N ASP A 449 -20.44 -10.01 31.09
CA ASP A 449 -19.07 -10.44 30.88
C ASP A 449 -19.09 -11.44 29.72
N VAL A 450 -18.42 -11.09 28.60
CA VAL A 450 -18.52 -11.85 27.36
C VAL A 450 -17.25 -12.58 27.00
N LEU A 451 -16.36 -12.78 27.98
CA LEU A 451 -15.16 -13.61 27.79
C LEU A 451 -15.54 -15.09 27.65
N SER A 452 -14.78 -15.80 26.86
CA SER A 452 -14.97 -17.22 26.56
C SER A 452 -13.64 -17.99 26.67
N GLU A 453 -13.72 -19.31 26.58
CA GLU A 453 -12.53 -20.14 26.41
C GLU A 453 -11.90 -19.89 25.02
N PHE A 454 -10.65 -20.33 24.84
CA PHE A 454 -9.93 -20.20 23.56
C PHE A 454 -10.70 -20.89 22.43
N PRO A 455 -10.74 -20.29 21.23
CA PRO A 455 -11.53 -20.79 20.11
C PRO A 455 -10.95 -22.09 19.54
N ALA A 456 -11.82 -23.05 19.25
CA ALA A 456 -11.42 -24.35 18.68
C ALA A 456 -11.25 -24.32 17.15
N ASP A 457 -11.65 -23.25 16.48
CA ASP A 457 -11.70 -23.08 15.02
C ASP A 457 -10.45 -22.39 14.42
N ARG A 458 -9.47 -22.04 15.26
CA ARG A 458 -8.24 -21.33 14.83
C ARG A 458 -7.07 -22.28 14.53
N GLY A 459 -7.24 -23.59 14.76
CA GLY A 459 -6.18 -24.57 14.60
C GLY A 459 -5.06 -24.46 15.68
N TRP A 460 -5.33 -23.80 16.81
CA TRP A 460 -4.41 -23.72 17.93
C TRP A 460 -4.32 -25.08 18.65
N ASP A 461 -3.13 -25.47 19.08
CA ASP A 461 -2.95 -26.64 19.96
C ASP A 461 -3.41 -26.30 21.38
N LEU A 462 -4.73 -26.30 21.61
CA LEU A 462 -5.31 -25.93 22.90
C LEU A 462 -4.84 -26.82 24.07
N ALA A 463 -4.49 -28.07 23.79
CA ALA A 463 -4.01 -29.01 24.81
C ALA A 463 -2.58 -28.67 25.27
N GLY A 464 -1.71 -28.30 24.34
CA GLY A 464 -0.34 -27.89 24.62
C GLY A 464 -0.19 -26.43 25.03
N LEU A 465 -1.16 -25.58 24.68
CA LEU A 465 -1.08 -24.13 24.92
C LEU A 465 -1.26 -23.77 26.40
N TYR A 466 -2.07 -24.48 27.17
CA TYR A 466 -2.32 -24.13 28.56
C TYR A 466 -1.33 -24.79 29.54
N ASN A 467 -0.67 -23.98 30.36
CA ASN A 467 0.10 -24.42 31.50
C ASN A 467 -0.04 -23.40 32.64
N PRO A 468 -0.42 -23.83 33.88
CA PRO A 468 -0.55 -22.93 35.01
C PRO A 468 0.79 -22.34 35.48
N ASP A 469 1.93 -22.90 35.08
CA ASP A 469 3.25 -22.35 35.33
C ASP A 469 3.58 -21.24 34.34
N PRO A 470 3.69 -19.98 34.75
CA PRO A 470 4.00 -18.87 33.87
C PRO A 470 5.39 -18.95 33.22
N ASP A 471 6.27 -19.80 33.74
CA ASP A 471 7.62 -20.01 33.22
C ASP A 471 7.69 -21.14 32.18
N ALA A 472 6.56 -21.84 31.92
CA ALA A 472 6.46 -22.85 30.88
C ALA A 472 6.65 -22.24 29.46
N ALA A 473 7.65 -22.74 28.72
CA ALA A 473 7.95 -22.23 27.40
C ALA A 473 6.85 -22.61 26.39
N GLY A 474 6.43 -21.63 25.57
CA GLY A 474 5.40 -21.86 24.52
C GLY A 474 3.98 -22.06 25.04
N ALA A 475 3.74 -21.81 26.33
CA ALA A 475 2.46 -21.98 26.97
C ALA A 475 1.92 -20.69 27.58
N CYS A 476 0.65 -20.69 27.93
CA CYS A 476 -0.09 -19.59 28.53
C CYS A 476 -0.81 -20.07 29.80
N TYR A 477 -0.78 -19.25 30.86
CA TYR A 477 -1.44 -19.60 32.13
C TYR A 477 -2.91 -19.16 32.24
N THR A 478 -3.47 -18.54 31.17
CA THR A 478 -4.92 -18.32 31.07
C THR A 478 -5.53 -19.23 29.99
N ARG A 479 -6.83 -19.48 30.06
CA ARG A 479 -7.62 -20.23 29.06
C ARG A 479 -8.68 -19.37 28.40
N THR A 480 -8.81 -18.14 28.83
CA THR A 480 -9.92 -17.26 28.52
C THR A 480 -9.46 -16.00 27.84
N GLY A 481 -10.30 -15.47 26.98
CA GLY A 481 -10.13 -14.21 26.27
C GLY A 481 -11.44 -13.80 25.63
N GLY A 482 -11.46 -12.67 24.95
CA GLY A 482 -12.63 -12.26 24.17
C GLY A 482 -12.45 -12.62 22.70
N PHE A 483 -13.30 -13.45 22.14
CA PHE A 483 -13.21 -13.90 20.76
C PHE A 483 -14.48 -13.55 19.98
N VAL A 484 -14.30 -13.11 18.74
CA VAL A 484 -15.41 -12.78 17.85
C VAL A 484 -15.88 -14.05 17.16
N ASP A 485 -17.19 -14.32 17.24
CA ASP A 485 -17.81 -15.43 16.56
C ASP A 485 -17.81 -15.23 15.04
N GLY A 486 -17.64 -16.32 14.27
CA GLY A 486 -17.74 -16.31 12.82
C GLY A 486 -16.69 -15.44 12.10
N VAL A 487 -15.56 -15.16 12.73
CA VAL A 487 -14.50 -14.30 12.16
C VAL A 487 -13.90 -14.86 10.86
N GLY A 488 -14.08 -16.16 10.61
CA GLY A 488 -13.74 -16.81 9.34
C GLY A 488 -14.76 -16.55 8.23
N ASP A 489 -15.98 -16.20 8.58
CA ASP A 489 -17.06 -15.97 7.62
C ASP A 489 -16.86 -14.65 6.88
N PHE A 490 -16.97 -14.70 5.55
CA PHE A 490 -16.82 -13.54 4.69
C PHE A 490 -17.50 -13.79 3.35
N ASP A 491 -18.21 -12.82 2.82
CA ASP A 491 -18.77 -12.88 1.48
C ASP A 491 -17.82 -12.19 0.46
N PRO A 492 -16.88 -12.92 -0.13
CA PRO A 492 -15.92 -12.35 -1.07
C PRO A 492 -16.60 -11.83 -2.34
N ALA A 493 -17.67 -12.48 -2.79
CA ALA A 493 -18.40 -12.11 -4.00
C ALA A 493 -19.09 -10.75 -3.85
N PHE A 494 -19.55 -10.43 -2.64
CA PHE A 494 -20.11 -9.11 -2.34
C PHE A 494 -19.11 -7.98 -2.59
N PHE A 495 -17.85 -8.19 -2.22
CA PHE A 495 -16.79 -7.20 -2.38
C PHE A 495 -15.97 -7.36 -3.68
N GLY A 496 -16.34 -8.30 -4.56
CA GLY A 496 -15.64 -8.57 -5.82
C GLY A 496 -14.26 -9.21 -5.64
N VAL A 497 -14.05 -9.93 -4.53
CA VAL A 497 -12.81 -10.63 -4.19
C VAL A 497 -12.88 -12.07 -4.68
N GLY A 498 -11.81 -12.55 -5.34
CA GLY A 498 -11.73 -13.95 -5.79
C GLY A 498 -11.57 -14.93 -4.62
N PRO A 499 -12.05 -16.19 -4.74
CA PRO A 499 -12.01 -17.15 -3.64
C PRO A 499 -10.61 -17.42 -3.08
N SER A 500 -9.59 -17.58 -3.93
CA SER A 500 -8.21 -17.82 -3.51
C SER A 500 -7.61 -16.59 -2.81
N GLU A 501 -7.93 -15.40 -3.28
CA GLU A 501 -7.54 -14.16 -2.62
C GLU A 501 -8.21 -14.02 -1.27
N ALA A 502 -9.52 -14.33 -1.17
CA ALA A 502 -10.27 -14.27 0.08
C ALA A 502 -9.67 -15.20 1.16
N LEU A 503 -9.21 -16.40 0.76
CA LEU A 503 -8.53 -17.33 1.67
C LEU A 503 -7.18 -16.75 2.18
N ALA A 504 -6.47 -16.01 1.34
CA ALA A 504 -5.20 -15.40 1.71
C ALA A 504 -5.35 -14.14 2.58
N MET A 505 -6.55 -13.50 2.53
CA MET A 505 -6.81 -12.26 3.29
C MET A 505 -6.88 -12.52 4.78
N ASP A 506 -6.09 -11.74 5.54
CA ASP A 506 -6.21 -11.66 6.99
C ASP A 506 -7.67 -11.33 7.37
N PRO A 507 -8.28 -12.05 8.33
CA PRO A 507 -9.62 -11.73 8.82
C PRO A 507 -9.80 -10.27 9.24
N GLN A 508 -8.74 -9.58 9.66
CA GLN A 508 -8.78 -8.15 9.98
C GLN A 508 -9.12 -7.31 8.74
N GLN A 509 -8.58 -7.65 7.55
CA GLN A 509 -8.92 -6.96 6.30
C GLN A 509 -10.39 -7.22 5.91
N ARG A 510 -10.89 -8.44 6.12
CA ARG A 510 -12.30 -8.81 5.84
C ARG A 510 -13.24 -8.01 6.73
N MET A 511 -12.98 -8.01 8.04
CA MET A 511 -13.79 -7.29 9.03
C MET A 511 -13.77 -5.76 8.77
N LEU A 512 -12.64 -5.18 8.38
CA LEU A 512 -12.56 -3.76 8.01
C LEU A 512 -13.43 -3.40 6.81
N LEU A 513 -13.52 -4.28 5.79
CA LEU A 513 -14.42 -4.08 4.64
C LEU A 513 -15.89 -4.06 5.10
N GLU A 514 -16.29 -5.05 5.90
CA GLU A 514 -17.67 -5.16 6.40
C GLU A 514 -18.03 -3.97 7.30
N LEU A 515 -17.18 -3.65 8.28
CA LEU A 515 -17.41 -2.54 9.20
C LEU A 515 -17.45 -1.18 8.49
N SER A 516 -16.61 -0.99 7.45
CA SER A 516 -16.62 0.24 6.65
C SER A 516 -17.93 0.39 5.89
N TRP A 517 -18.41 -0.69 5.27
CA TRP A 517 -19.68 -0.71 4.57
C TRP A 517 -20.84 -0.40 5.51
N GLU A 518 -20.93 -1.10 6.63
CA GLU A 518 -22.00 -0.95 7.63
C GLU A 518 -22.00 0.44 8.27
N ALA A 519 -20.81 0.98 8.58
CA ALA A 519 -20.72 2.32 9.17
C ALA A 519 -21.26 3.41 8.22
N LEU A 520 -20.97 3.28 6.93
CA LEU A 520 -21.52 4.17 5.89
C LEU A 520 -23.04 4.02 5.76
N GLU A 521 -23.56 2.79 5.69
CA GLU A 521 -25.01 2.57 5.67
C GLU A 521 -25.72 3.14 6.90
N ARG A 522 -25.11 3.01 8.10
CA ARG A 522 -25.64 3.59 9.35
C ARG A 522 -25.57 5.12 9.37
N ALA A 523 -24.67 5.72 8.58
CA ALA A 523 -24.63 7.16 8.34
C ALA A 523 -25.66 7.64 7.31
N GLY A 524 -26.43 6.74 6.69
CA GLY A 524 -27.33 7.05 5.59
C GLY A 524 -26.59 7.37 4.27
N ILE A 525 -25.33 6.91 4.14
CA ILE A 525 -24.50 7.16 2.98
C ILE A 525 -24.44 5.86 2.14
N ASP A 526 -24.79 5.97 0.86
CA ASP A 526 -24.57 4.85 -0.08
C ASP A 526 -23.09 4.66 -0.37
N PRO A 527 -22.47 3.52 0.06
CA PRO A 527 -21.04 3.28 -0.20
C PRO A 527 -20.67 3.28 -1.68
N THR A 528 -21.59 2.88 -2.58
CA THR A 528 -21.32 2.85 -4.02
C THR A 528 -21.24 4.24 -4.63
N GLY A 529 -21.90 5.23 -4.00
CA GLY A 529 -21.87 6.64 -4.40
C GLY A 529 -20.56 7.36 -4.05
N LEU A 530 -19.70 6.76 -3.22
CA LEU A 530 -18.43 7.36 -2.81
C LEU A 530 -17.28 7.12 -3.79
N ARG A 531 -17.48 6.34 -4.85
CA ARG A 531 -16.45 6.06 -5.84
C ARG A 531 -15.90 7.34 -6.46
N GLY A 532 -14.57 7.53 -6.43
CA GLY A 532 -13.88 8.73 -6.90
C GLY A 532 -13.97 9.91 -5.94
N SER A 533 -14.47 9.72 -4.72
CA SER A 533 -14.54 10.78 -3.71
C SER A 533 -13.25 10.91 -2.91
N ALA A 534 -12.99 12.12 -2.39
CA ALA A 534 -11.89 12.39 -1.46
C ALA A 534 -12.21 11.86 -0.05
N THR A 535 -12.61 10.59 0.04
CA THR A 535 -12.87 9.93 1.34
C THR A 535 -11.61 9.26 1.84
N GLY A 536 -11.19 9.59 3.08
CA GLY A 536 -10.01 9.01 3.73
C GLY A 536 -10.33 7.71 4.48
N VAL A 537 -9.34 6.82 4.62
CA VAL A 537 -9.42 5.59 5.42
C VAL A 537 -8.24 5.52 6.38
N PHE A 538 -8.52 5.54 7.68
CA PHE A 538 -7.52 5.51 8.75
C PHE A 538 -7.81 4.32 9.66
N ALA A 539 -7.02 3.26 9.55
CA ALA A 539 -7.27 1.99 10.23
C ALA A 539 -6.14 1.63 11.20
N GLY A 540 -6.47 1.47 12.47
CA GLY A 540 -5.60 0.87 13.47
C GLY A 540 -5.56 -0.64 13.28
N VAL A 541 -4.38 -1.21 13.00
CA VAL A 541 -4.22 -2.64 12.75
C VAL A 541 -2.84 -3.12 13.18
N MET A 542 -2.78 -4.27 13.83
CA MET A 542 -1.54 -4.96 14.22
C MET A 542 -1.41 -6.25 13.42
N THR A 543 -0.19 -6.61 13.03
CA THR A 543 0.05 -7.90 12.35
C THR A 543 -0.14 -9.06 13.32
N GLN A 544 -0.95 -10.05 12.96
CA GLN A 544 -1.34 -11.20 13.79
C GLN A 544 -0.84 -12.55 13.25
N GLY A 545 0.05 -12.55 12.24
CA GLY A 545 0.66 -13.76 11.71
C GLY A 545 -0.27 -14.67 10.88
N TYR A 546 -1.45 -14.20 10.45
CA TYR A 546 -2.37 -14.98 9.65
C TYR A 546 -1.70 -15.50 8.37
N GLY A 547 -1.86 -16.81 8.10
CA GLY A 547 -1.36 -17.43 6.88
C GLY A 547 0.16 -17.54 6.78
N MET A 548 0.92 -17.23 7.84
CA MET A 548 2.39 -17.32 7.83
C MET A 548 2.88 -18.73 7.46
N PHE A 549 2.14 -19.76 7.88
CA PHE A 549 2.44 -21.17 7.63
C PHE A 549 1.43 -21.84 6.67
N ALA A 550 0.62 -21.04 5.94
CA ALA A 550 -0.36 -21.61 5.01
C ALA A 550 0.35 -22.27 3.84
N ALA A 551 -0.10 -23.51 3.53
CA ALA A 551 0.32 -24.26 2.34
C ALA A 551 -0.33 -23.70 1.05
N GLU A 552 0.12 -24.16 -0.14
CA GLU A 552 -0.58 -23.91 -1.41
C GLU A 552 -2.11 -24.10 -1.21
N PRO A 553 -2.99 -23.22 -1.55
CA PRO A 553 -3.25 -22.57 -2.83
C PRO A 553 -3.26 -21.02 -2.73
N VAL A 554 -2.75 -20.43 -1.68
CA VAL A 554 -2.78 -18.97 -1.45
C VAL A 554 -1.51 -18.26 -1.95
N GLU A 555 -0.61 -18.99 -2.60
CA GLU A 555 0.59 -18.43 -3.22
C GLU A 555 0.22 -17.37 -4.28
N GLY A 556 0.94 -16.27 -4.30
CA GLY A 556 0.61 -15.11 -5.14
C GLY A 556 -0.30 -14.07 -4.45
N PHE A 557 -1.17 -14.47 -3.51
CA PHE A 557 -2.03 -13.55 -2.75
C PHE A 557 -1.58 -13.33 -1.30
N ARG A 558 -0.62 -14.12 -0.81
CA ARG A 558 -0.17 -14.06 0.59
C ARG A 558 0.33 -12.67 0.98
N LEU A 559 1.14 -12.04 0.14
CA LEU A 559 1.69 -10.72 0.44
C LEU A 559 0.58 -9.67 0.62
N THR A 560 -0.34 -9.56 -0.33
CA THR A 560 -1.46 -8.60 -0.26
C THR A 560 -2.48 -8.96 0.81
N GLY A 561 -2.59 -10.24 1.16
CA GLY A 561 -3.46 -10.72 2.23
C GLY A 561 -2.96 -10.36 3.63
N GLN A 562 -1.66 -10.17 3.83
CA GLN A 562 -1.03 -10.01 5.16
C GLN A 562 -0.48 -8.62 5.44
N LEU A 563 -0.13 -7.83 4.42
CA LEU A 563 0.43 -6.49 4.63
C LEU A 563 -0.56 -5.56 5.34
N SER A 564 -0.12 -4.95 6.43
CA SER A 564 -0.93 -3.97 7.17
C SER A 564 -1.31 -2.76 6.31
N SER A 565 -0.42 -2.31 5.41
CA SER A 565 -0.72 -1.22 4.47
C SER A 565 -1.89 -1.53 3.53
N VAL A 566 -2.12 -2.81 3.23
CA VAL A 566 -3.25 -3.25 2.39
C VAL A 566 -4.56 -3.20 3.16
N ALA A 567 -4.56 -3.22 4.48
CA ALA A 567 -5.78 -3.17 5.29
C ALA A 567 -6.62 -1.90 4.98
N SER A 568 -6.04 -0.70 5.08
CA SER A 568 -6.70 0.54 4.68
C SER A 568 -6.81 0.69 3.16
N GLY A 569 -5.76 0.30 2.42
CA GLY A 569 -5.72 0.36 0.97
C GLY A 569 -6.79 -0.50 0.30
N ARG A 570 -7.12 -1.67 0.84
CA ARG A 570 -8.18 -2.56 0.32
C ARG A 570 -9.57 -1.95 0.49
N VAL A 571 -9.83 -1.31 1.63
CA VAL A 571 -11.10 -0.58 1.82
C VAL A 571 -11.23 0.53 0.77
N ALA A 572 -10.17 1.33 0.60
CA ALA A 572 -10.15 2.38 -0.41
C ALA A 572 -10.30 1.81 -1.83
N TYR A 573 -9.61 0.73 -2.17
CA TYR A 573 -9.68 0.08 -3.47
C TYR A 573 -11.09 -0.46 -3.78
N VAL A 574 -11.68 -1.23 -2.86
CA VAL A 574 -12.99 -1.87 -3.07
C VAL A 574 -14.09 -0.83 -3.19
N LEU A 575 -14.08 0.19 -2.34
CA LEU A 575 -15.09 1.26 -2.37
C LEU A 575 -14.76 2.36 -3.41
N GLY A 576 -13.54 2.34 -3.98
CA GLY A 576 -13.10 3.34 -4.97
C GLY A 576 -12.85 4.71 -4.37
N LEU A 577 -12.35 4.78 -3.13
CA LEU A 577 -12.07 6.03 -2.42
C LEU A 577 -10.68 6.58 -2.82
N GLU A 578 -10.57 7.90 -2.98
CA GLU A 578 -9.34 8.56 -3.47
C GLU A 578 -8.68 9.46 -2.42
N GLY A 579 -9.22 9.53 -1.21
CA GLY A 579 -8.59 10.22 -0.09
C GLY A 579 -7.42 9.44 0.52
N PRO A 580 -6.75 9.98 1.56
CA PRO A 580 -5.65 9.28 2.23
C PRO A 580 -6.07 7.92 2.78
N ALA A 581 -5.27 6.86 2.52
CA ALA A 581 -5.48 5.53 3.06
C ALA A 581 -4.26 5.13 3.91
N VAL A 582 -4.44 5.09 5.24
CA VAL A 582 -3.35 4.91 6.19
C VAL A 582 -3.68 3.80 7.17
N SER A 583 -2.78 2.82 7.30
CA SER A 583 -2.81 1.83 8.36
C SER A 583 -1.84 2.24 9.47
N VAL A 584 -2.30 2.21 10.71
CA VAL A 584 -1.57 2.69 11.88
C VAL A 584 -1.36 1.55 12.86
N ASP A 585 -0.12 1.36 13.28
CA ASP A 585 0.23 0.49 14.40
C ASP A 585 0.98 1.30 15.46
N THR A 586 0.28 1.64 16.52
CA THR A 586 0.82 2.19 17.76
C THR A 586 0.37 1.34 18.96
N ALA A 587 0.24 0.04 18.73
CA ALA A 587 -0.32 -0.93 19.66
C ALA A 587 -1.73 -0.52 20.13
N CYS A 588 -1.97 -0.53 21.45
CA CYS A 588 -3.31 -0.30 22.01
C CYS A 588 -3.92 1.07 21.66
N SER A 589 -3.11 2.08 21.33
CA SER A 589 -3.59 3.41 20.96
C SER A 589 -3.95 3.58 19.48
N SER A 590 -3.73 2.54 18.64
CA SER A 590 -3.82 2.63 17.18
C SER A 590 -5.11 3.26 16.66
N SER A 591 -6.28 2.84 17.15
CA SER A 591 -7.57 3.39 16.67
C SER A 591 -7.83 4.84 17.09
N LEU A 592 -7.33 5.29 18.25
CA LEU A 592 -7.43 6.71 18.62
C LEU A 592 -6.42 7.56 17.84
N VAL A 593 -5.24 7.03 17.53
CA VAL A 593 -4.27 7.70 16.66
C VAL A 593 -4.84 7.80 15.24
N ALA A 594 -5.47 6.74 14.72
CA ALA A 594 -6.19 6.76 13.44
C ALA A 594 -7.30 7.82 13.42
N LEU A 595 -8.09 7.91 14.50
CA LEU A 595 -9.11 8.95 14.68
C LEU A 595 -8.49 10.36 14.71
N HIS A 596 -7.40 10.56 15.43
CA HIS A 596 -6.68 11.85 15.49
C HIS A 596 -6.17 12.28 14.11
N MET A 597 -5.60 11.35 13.33
CA MET A 597 -5.15 11.60 11.95
C MET A 597 -6.31 11.96 11.03
N ALA A 598 -7.43 11.23 11.13
CA ALA A 598 -8.64 11.51 10.35
C ALA A 598 -9.22 12.90 10.64
N VAL A 599 -9.28 13.30 11.92
CA VAL A 599 -9.69 14.65 12.34
C VAL A 599 -8.76 15.71 11.74
N GLY A 600 -7.44 15.48 11.77
CA GLY A 600 -6.45 16.35 11.15
C GLY A 600 -6.63 16.49 9.64
N SER A 601 -6.85 15.37 8.94
CA SER A 601 -7.06 15.31 7.48
C SER A 601 -8.34 16.02 7.05
N LEU A 602 -9.44 15.88 7.81
CA LEU A 602 -10.69 16.62 7.56
C LEU A 602 -10.53 18.13 7.78
N ARG A 603 -9.81 18.54 8.85
CA ARG A 603 -9.56 19.96 9.16
C ARG A 603 -8.63 20.62 8.13
N SER A 604 -7.64 19.88 7.62
CA SER A 604 -6.73 20.37 6.57
C SER A 604 -7.35 20.35 5.17
N GLY A 605 -8.51 19.74 4.99
CA GLY A 605 -9.17 19.59 3.68
C GLY A 605 -8.50 18.57 2.77
N GLU A 606 -7.73 17.63 3.30
CA GLU A 606 -7.19 16.49 2.54
C GLU A 606 -8.28 15.49 2.16
N CYS A 607 -9.32 15.40 2.96
CA CYS A 607 -10.52 14.62 2.67
C CYS A 607 -11.79 15.36 3.12
N ASP A 608 -12.94 14.96 2.57
CA ASP A 608 -14.27 15.53 2.90
C ASP A 608 -15.10 14.60 3.79
N LEU A 609 -14.77 13.33 3.78
CA LEU A 609 -15.32 12.26 4.61
C LEU A 609 -14.16 11.36 5.04
N ALA A 610 -14.21 10.79 6.24
CA ALA A 610 -13.19 9.86 6.69
C ALA A 610 -13.79 8.65 7.41
N LEU A 611 -13.26 7.47 7.11
CA LEU A 611 -13.45 6.25 7.87
C LEU A 611 -12.28 6.14 8.86
N ALA A 612 -12.58 6.06 10.15
CA ALA A 612 -11.55 5.97 11.19
C ALA A 612 -11.91 4.89 12.21
N GLY A 613 -11.01 3.96 12.46
CA GLY A 613 -11.28 2.88 13.40
C GLY A 613 -10.09 1.97 13.65
N GLY A 614 -10.38 0.75 14.09
CA GLY A 614 -9.35 -0.25 14.31
C GLY A 614 -9.93 -1.65 14.42
N VAL A 615 -9.07 -2.64 14.22
CA VAL A 615 -9.45 -4.05 14.21
C VAL A 615 -8.34 -4.90 14.83
N THR A 616 -8.73 -5.98 15.48
CA THR A 616 -7.83 -7.03 15.96
C THR A 616 -8.54 -8.37 15.85
N VAL A 617 -7.87 -9.34 15.20
CA VAL A 617 -8.25 -10.76 15.20
C VAL A 617 -6.99 -11.57 15.45
N ASN A 618 -6.98 -12.33 16.53
CA ASN A 618 -5.84 -13.15 16.93
C ASN A 618 -5.77 -14.43 16.08
N ALA A 619 -5.01 -14.38 14.98
CA ALA A 619 -4.83 -15.54 14.11
C ALA A 619 -3.93 -16.60 14.76
N THR A 620 -3.00 -16.20 15.62
CA THR A 620 -2.12 -17.07 16.41
C THR A 620 -2.30 -16.78 17.89
N PRO A 621 -1.92 -17.72 18.80
CA PRO A 621 -1.98 -17.49 20.24
C PRO A 621 -0.78 -16.70 20.79
N ASP A 622 0.11 -16.20 19.93
CA ASP A 622 1.41 -15.64 20.32
C ASP A 622 1.30 -14.52 21.36
N ILE A 623 0.31 -13.65 21.25
CA ILE A 623 0.10 -12.56 22.21
C ILE A 623 -0.16 -13.09 23.63
N PHE A 624 -0.89 -14.19 23.76
CA PHE A 624 -1.17 -14.82 25.04
C PHE A 624 0.08 -15.51 25.61
N VAL A 625 0.87 -16.16 24.77
CA VAL A 625 2.12 -16.83 25.18
C VAL A 625 3.15 -15.79 25.65
N GLU A 626 3.37 -14.73 24.87
CA GLU A 626 4.35 -13.70 25.20
C GLU A 626 3.97 -12.92 26.47
N PHE A 627 2.70 -12.53 26.61
CA PHE A 627 2.26 -11.83 27.82
C PHE A 627 2.17 -12.74 29.05
N SER A 628 2.01 -14.05 28.84
CA SER A 628 2.16 -15.05 29.91
C SER A 628 3.59 -15.03 30.43
N ARG A 629 4.60 -15.03 29.57
CA ARG A 629 6.04 -14.94 29.95
C ARG A 629 6.35 -13.64 30.69
N TRP A 630 5.70 -12.55 30.34
CA TRP A 630 5.84 -11.25 31.02
C TRP A 630 5.03 -11.16 32.32
N ARG A 631 4.25 -12.20 32.67
CA ARG A 631 3.33 -12.21 33.81
C ARG A 631 2.36 -11.01 33.77
N GLY A 632 1.94 -10.61 32.56
CA GLY A 632 1.07 -9.47 32.33
C GLY A 632 -0.40 -9.84 32.15
N LEU A 633 -0.73 -11.15 32.03
CA LEU A 633 -2.10 -11.61 31.89
C LEU A 633 -2.79 -11.78 33.26
N SER A 634 -4.11 -11.55 33.26
CA SER A 634 -4.95 -12.04 34.37
C SER A 634 -5.16 -13.55 34.24
N PRO A 635 -5.00 -14.35 35.30
CA PRO A 635 -5.22 -15.80 35.24
C PRO A 635 -6.62 -16.21 34.79
N ASP A 636 -7.63 -15.39 35.08
CA ASP A 636 -9.01 -15.61 34.68
C ASP A 636 -9.39 -14.86 33.37
N GLY A 637 -8.42 -14.22 32.73
CA GLY A 637 -8.58 -13.49 31.46
C GLY A 637 -9.35 -12.18 31.57
N ARG A 638 -9.70 -11.68 32.77
CA ARG A 638 -10.54 -10.50 32.99
C ARG A 638 -9.72 -9.22 33.23
N CYS A 639 -10.15 -8.12 32.62
CA CYS A 639 -9.63 -6.80 32.97
C CYS A 639 -10.39 -6.24 34.17
N LYS A 640 -9.82 -6.37 35.36
CA LYS A 640 -10.36 -5.83 36.63
C LYS A 640 -9.95 -4.37 36.79
N ALA A 641 -10.49 -3.51 35.90
CA ALA A 641 -10.04 -2.13 35.73
C ALA A 641 -10.14 -1.32 37.01
N PHE A 642 -9.02 -0.76 37.47
CA PHE A 642 -8.86 0.08 38.65
C PHE A 642 -9.25 -0.57 39.99
N ALA A 643 -9.44 -1.89 40.02
CA ALA A 643 -9.85 -2.64 41.19
C ALA A 643 -8.65 -3.05 42.08
N ALA A 644 -8.91 -3.31 43.37
CA ALA A 644 -7.92 -3.90 44.23
C ALA A 644 -7.48 -5.31 43.79
N ALA A 645 -8.38 -6.03 43.14
CA ALA A 645 -8.16 -7.36 42.57
C ALA A 645 -7.45 -7.36 41.21
N ALA A 646 -7.00 -6.21 40.70
CA ALA A 646 -6.29 -6.09 39.41
C ALA A 646 -5.00 -6.93 39.46
N ASP A 647 -4.89 -7.92 38.54
CA ASP A 647 -3.84 -8.93 38.52
C ASP A 647 -3.23 -9.17 37.16
N GLY A 648 -3.70 -8.45 36.15
CA GLY A 648 -3.26 -8.54 34.77
C GLY A 648 -4.34 -8.17 33.77
N THR A 649 -3.95 -8.14 32.49
CA THR A 649 -4.87 -7.87 31.38
C THR A 649 -5.48 -9.15 30.82
N GLY A 650 -6.65 -9.06 30.20
CA GLY A 650 -7.24 -10.11 29.39
C GLY A 650 -7.37 -9.63 27.95
N PHE A 651 -6.77 -10.33 26.97
CA PHE A 651 -6.84 -9.94 25.59
C PHE A 651 -8.15 -10.35 24.91
N SER A 652 -8.52 -9.55 23.92
CA SER A 652 -9.73 -9.70 23.16
C SER A 652 -9.53 -9.32 21.70
N GLU A 653 -10.40 -9.87 20.87
CA GLU A 653 -10.62 -9.50 19.47
C GLU A 653 -11.66 -8.41 19.35
N GLY A 654 -11.80 -7.88 18.17
CA GLY A 654 -12.88 -7.01 17.77
C GLY A 654 -12.50 -5.93 16.80
N GLY A 655 -13.49 -5.19 16.35
CA GLY A 655 -13.30 -4.07 15.45
C GLY A 655 -14.38 -3.03 15.58
N GLY A 656 -14.03 -1.79 15.30
CA GLY A 656 -14.95 -0.68 15.21
C GLY A 656 -14.54 0.29 14.12
N MET A 657 -15.53 0.88 13.46
CA MET A 657 -15.36 1.88 12.41
C MET A 657 -16.31 3.05 12.64
N LEU A 658 -15.76 4.26 12.56
CA LEU A 658 -16.48 5.52 12.64
C LEU A 658 -16.47 6.18 11.29
N VAL A 659 -17.57 6.86 10.95
CA VAL A 659 -17.66 7.77 9.81
C VAL A 659 -17.58 9.20 10.34
N LEU A 660 -16.60 9.96 9.86
CA LEU A 660 -16.31 11.31 10.31
C LEU A 660 -16.51 12.31 9.18
N GLN A 661 -17.05 13.47 9.52
CA GLN A 661 -17.28 14.56 8.59
C GLN A 661 -17.20 15.91 9.31
N ARG A 662 -16.90 16.99 8.58
CA ARG A 662 -17.07 18.33 9.14
C ARG A 662 -18.53 18.55 9.51
N LEU A 663 -18.77 19.15 10.66
CA LEU A 663 -20.14 19.32 11.19
C LEU A 663 -21.06 20.14 10.26
N SER A 664 -20.50 21.16 9.61
CA SER A 664 -21.25 21.96 8.62
C SER A 664 -21.66 21.13 7.40
N ASP A 665 -20.77 20.24 6.92
CA ASP A 665 -21.05 19.34 5.80
C ASP A 665 -22.08 18.28 6.18
N ALA A 666 -21.96 17.67 7.38
CA ALA A 666 -22.93 16.71 7.87
C ALA A 666 -24.33 17.30 7.93
N ARG A 667 -24.47 18.52 8.47
CA ARG A 667 -25.74 19.25 8.52
C ARG A 667 -26.28 19.60 7.14
N ARG A 668 -25.43 20.07 6.25
CA ARG A 668 -25.81 20.44 4.86
C ARG A 668 -26.30 19.22 4.06
N LEU A 669 -25.69 18.06 4.28
CA LEU A 669 -26.02 16.80 3.59
C LEU A 669 -27.15 16.02 4.27
N GLY A 670 -27.57 16.44 5.47
CA GLY A 670 -28.62 15.78 6.23
C GLY A 670 -28.18 14.47 6.90
N HIS A 671 -26.88 14.27 7.07
CA HIS A 671 -26.36 13.09 7.77
C HIS A 671 -26.63 13.19 9.27
N PRO A 672 -26.87 12.05 9.95
CA PRO A 672 -27.07 12.04 11.41
C PRO A 672 -25.79 12.48 12.11
N VAL A 673 -25.90 13.31 13.15
CA VAL A 673 -24.77 13.66 14.00
C VAL A 673 -24.93 12.93 15.32
N LEU A 674 -24.06 11.96 15.59
CA LEU A 674 -24.11 11.12 16.79
C LEU A 674 -23.39 11.76 17.97
N ALA A 675 -22.23 12.36 17.70
CA ALA A 675 -21.42 13.14 18.64
C ALA A 675 -20.43 14.01 17.83
N VAL A 676 -19.71 14.89 18.52
CA VAL A 676 -18.67 15.75 17.93
C VAL A 676 -17.33 15.48 18.62
N VAL A 677 -16.27 15.33 17.85
CA VAL A 677 -14.90 15.28 18.36
C VAL A 677 -14.41 16.71 18.54
N VAL A 678 -14.36 17.17 19.78
CA VAL A 678 -13.99 18.56 20.11
C VAL A 678 -12.49 18.72 20.36
N GLY A 679 -11.80 17.66 20.80
CA GLY A 679 -10.37 17.71 21.03
C GLY A 679 -9.71 16.34 20.92
N SER A 680 -8.45 16.32 20.48
CA SER A 680 -7.64 15.10 20.46
C SER A 680 -6.15 15.42 20.56
N ALA A 681 -5.38 14.55 21.19
CA ALA A 681 -3.94 14.69 21.29
C ALA A 681 -3.26 13.32 21.30
N VAL A 682 -2.04 13.30 20.78
CA VAL A 682 -1.15 12.13 20.79
C VAL A 682 0.21 12.58 21.28
N ASN A 683 0.88 11.76 22.11
CA ASN A 683 2.25 11.99 22.50
C ASN A 683 3.01 10.65 22.70
N GLN A 684 4.27 10.75 23.13
CA GLN A 684 5.13 9.61 23.40
C GLN A 684 5.69 9.71 24.82
N ASP A 685 5.90 8.55 25.47
CA ASP A 685 6.50 8.46 26.81
C ASP A 685 7.95 8.94 26.82
N GLY A 686 8.68 8.76 25.72
CA GLY A 686 10.10 9.09 25.63
C GLY A 686 10.96 8.11 26.43
N ALA A 687 12.01 8.60 27.06
CA ALA A 687 12.87 7.81 27.92
C ALA A 687 12.20 7.58 29.29
N SER A 688 11.27 6.61 29.34
CA SER A 688 10.61 6.16 30.56
C SER A 688 11.47 5.13 31.32
N ASN A 689 10.93 4.54 32.40
CA ASN A 689 11.62 3.51 33.20
C ASN A 689 11.83 2.18 32.46
N GLY A 690 11.29 2.03 31.26
CA GLY A 690 11.41 0.85 30.40
C GLY A 690 10.55 1.04 29.13
N LEU A 691 10.88 0.34 28.04
CA LEU A 691 10.19 0.47 26.74
C LEU A 691 8.67 0.29 26.87
N THR A 692 8.23 -0.64 27.71
CA THR A 692 6.82 -1.02 27.89
C THR A 692 6.21 -0.46 29.19
N ALA A 693 6.98 0.34 29.97
CA ALA A 693 6.52 0.87 31.24
C ALA A 693 5.66 2.13 31.06
N PRO A 694 4.42 2.18 31.58
CA PRO A 694 3.57 3.36 31.51
C PRO A 694 4.23 4.59 32.16
N ASN A 695 3.98 5.77 31.60
CA ASN A 695 4.54 7.03 32.10
C ASN A 695 3.44 8.03 32.50
N GLY A 696 3.17 8.17 33.79
CA GLY A 696 2.14 9.07 34.33
C GLY A 696 2.27 10.53 33.88
N PRO A 697 3.47 11.18 33.93
CA PRO A 697 3.66 12.51 33.39
C PRO A 697 3.30 12.66 31.91
N SER A 698 3.55 11.65 31.08
CA SER A 698 3.15 11.66 29.65
C SER A 698 1.65 11.57 29.48
N GLN A 699 0.99 10.71 30.26
CA GLN A 699 -0.47 10.60 30.29
C GLN A 699 -1.11 11.94 30.72
N GLN A 700 -0.58 12.61 31.74
CA GLN A 700 -1.03 13.96 32.11
C GLN A 700 -0.85 14.97 30.97
N ARG A 701 0.27 14.93 30.27
CA ARG A 701 0.53 15.85 29.14
C ARG A 701 -0.43 15.62 27.99
N VAL A 702 -0.75 14.37 27.62
CA VAL A 702 -1.67 14.11 26.52
C VAL A 702 -3.09 14.52 26.86
N VAL A 703 -3.54 14.30 28.12
CA VAL A 703 -4.85 14.78 28.61
C VAL A 703 -4.92 16.31 28.54
N ARG A 704 -3.93 17.02 29.11
CA ARG A 704 -3.90 18.49 29.06
C ARG A 704 -3.85 19.03 27.62
N ALA A 705 -3.09 18.37 26.73
CA ALA A 705 -3.03 18.76 25.33
C ALA A 705 -4.39 18.58 24.61
N ALA A 706 -5.11 17.52 24.89
CA ALA A 706 -6.46 17.30 24.34
C ALA A 706 -7.46 18.35 24.86
N LEU A 707 -7.42 18.67 26.16
CA LEU A 707 -8.23 19.74 26.73
C LEU A 707 -7.91 21.10 26.10
N ALA A 708 -6.63 21.42 25.94
CA ALA A 708 -6.21 22.66 25.28
C ALA A 708 -6.63 22.70 23.81
N ASN A 709 -6.54 21.58 23.08
CA ASN A 709 -7.01 21.49 21.70
C ASN A 709 -8.54 21.68 21.60
N ALA A 710 -9.29 21.23 22.62
CA ALA A 710 -10.74 21.41 22.72
C ALA A 710 -11.14 22.83 23.23
N GLY A 711 -10.21 23.60 23.77
CA GLY A 711 -10.52 24.86 24.45
C GLY A 711 -11.31 24.68 25.74
N LEU A 712 -11.18 23.55 26.43
CA LEU A 712 -11.94 23.15 27.60
C LEU A 712 -11.09 23.16 28.88
N SER A 713 -11.75 23.45 30.00
CA SER A 713 -11.25 23.17 31.34
C SER A 713 -11.51 21.73 31.74
N ALA A 714 -10.76 21.21 32.71
CA ALA A 714 -10.94 19.87 33.24
C ALA A 714 -12.35 19.61 33.81
N ALA A 715 -12.93 20.64 34.43
CA ALA A 715 -14.27 20.57 35.03
C ALA A 715 -15.42 20.42 34.01
N GLU A 716 -15.16 20.70 32.74
CA GLU A 716 -16.18 20.64 31.69
C GLU A 716 -16.33 19.23 31.10
N VAL A 717 -15.50 18.25 31.49
CA VAL A 717 -15.61 16.84 31.08
C VAL A 717 -16.21 16.03 32.23
N ASP A 718 -17.24 15.23 31.95
CA ASP A 718 -18.04 14.54 32.97
C ASP A 718 -17.52 13.13 33.30
N VAL A 719 -16.99 12.45 32.28
CA VAL A 719 -16.59 11.05 32.37
C VAL A 719 -15.35 10.79 31.53
N VAL A 720 -14.52 9.82 31.97
CA VAL A 720 -13.43 9.27 31.15
C VAL A 720 -13.63 7.77 31.02
N GLU A 721 -13.65 7.32 29.78
CA GLU A 721 -13.39 5.94 29.43
C GLU A 721 -11.89 5.71 29.49
N GLY A 722 -11.42 5.10 30.56
CA GLY A 722 -10.03 4.87 30.86
C GLY A 722 -9.42 3.78 29.99
N HIS A 723 -8.10 3.78 29.88
CA HIS A 723 -7.39 2.65 29.30
C HIS A 723 -7.61 1.37 30.12
N GLY A 724 -7.52 1.44 31.46
CA GLY A 724 -8.05 0.48 32.42
C GLY A 724 -7.88 -1.00 32.06
N THR A 725 -6.65 -1.46 31.91
CA THR A 725 -6.33 -2.82 31.46
C THR A 725 -6.35 -3.87 32.57
N GLY A 726 -6.56 -3.47 33.81
CA GLY A 726 -6.58 -4.36 34.98
C GLY A 726 -5.18 -4.74 35.48
N THR A 727 -4.15 -4.01 35.10
CA THR A 727 -2.77 -4.30 35.48
C THR A 727 -2.39 -3.63 36.82
N THR A 728 -1.64 -4.36 37.67
CA THR A 728 -1.21 -3.87 39.00
C THR A 728 -0.38 -2.59 38.93
N LEU A 729 0.31 -2.32 37.83
CA LEU A 729 1.17 -1.15 37.66
C LEU A 729 0.47 -0.06 36.83
N GLY A 730 -0.16 -0.42 35.71
CA GLY A 730 -0.70 0.54 34.74
C GLY A 730 -1.90 1.31 35.25
N ASP A 731 -2.85 0.62 35.83
CA ASP A 731 -4.10 1.22 36.32
C ASP A 731 -3.88 2.28 37.41
N PRO A 732 -2.99 2.05 38.43
CA PRO A 732 -2.66 3.10 39.39
C PRO A 732 -2.00 4.34 38.77
N ILE A 733 -1.10 4.14 37.79
CA ILE A 733 -0.43 5.26 37.10
C ILE A 733 -1.45 6.09 36.32
N GLU A 734 -2.38 5.43 35.62
CA GLU A 734 -3.45 6.11 34.88
C GLU A 734 -4.40 6.85 35.83
N ALA A 735 -4.89 6.19 36.86
CA ALA A 735 -5.78 6.81 37.85
C ALA A 735 -5.13 8.05 38.49
N GLN A 736 -3.85 7.98 38.88
CA GLN A 736 -3.12 9.13 39.41
C GLN A 736 -2.95 10.25 38.37
N ALA A 737 -2.76 9.91 37.09
CA ALA A 737 -2.69 10.91 36.04
C ALA A 737 -4.03 11.62 35.82
N LEU A 738 -5.16 10.89 35.91
CA LEU A 738 -6.51 11.46 35.81
C LEU A 738 -6.84 12.31 37.06
N LEU A 739 -6.46 11.86 38.27
CA LEU A 739 -6.59 12.64 39.49
C LEU A 739 -5.82 13.95 39.41
N ALA A 740 -4.58 13.94 38.88
CA ALA A 740 -3.73 15.13 38.72
C ALA A 740 -4.14 16.04 37.56
N THR A 741 -5.11 15.68 36.75
CA THR A 741 -5.60 16.46 35.60
C THR A 741 -7.07 16.77 35.75
N TYR A 742 -7.95 15.82 35.44
CA TYR A 742 -9.41 16.00 35.53
C TYR A 742 -9.93 16.12 36.95
N GLY A 743 -9.26 15.50 37.92
CA GLY A 743 -9.67 15.54 39.33
C GLY A 743 -9.44 16.86 40.04
N GLN A 744 -8.72 17.81 39.40
CA GLN A 744 -8.43 19.13 39.96
C GLN A 744 -9.46 20.19 39.54
N ASP A 745 -9.59 21.24 40.35
CA ASP A 745 -10.37 22.47 40.05
C ASP A 745 -11.84 22.22 39.65
N ARG A 746 -12.48 21.20 40.24
CA ARG A 746 -13.90 20.86 39.90
C ARG A 746 -14.94 21.65 40.70
N GLY A 747 -14.53 22.62 41.54
CA GLY A 747 -15.40 23.49 42.34
C GLY A 747 -16.05 22.77 43.55
N GLU A 748 -16.59 23.52 44.51
CA GLU A 748 -17.36 22.97 45.62
C GLU A 748 -18.81 23.46 45.61
N PRO A 749 -19.82 22.58 45.69
CA PRO A 749 -19.76 21.10 45.56
C PRO A 749 -19.84 20.68 44.09
N GLY A 750 -18.66 20.43 43.42
CA GLY A 750 -18.60 19.97 42.07
C GLY A 750 -18.91 18.46 41.96
N GLU A 751 -19.50 18.03 40.82
CA GLU A 751 -19.61 16.61 40.53
C GLU A 751 -18.22 16.03 40.23
N PRO A 752 -17.89 14.82 40.73
CA PRO A 752 -16.60 14.17 40.43
C PRO A 752 -16.51 13.82 38.95
N LEU A 753 -15.28 13.60 38.46
CA LEU A 753 -15.10 12.92 37.18
C LEU A 753 -15.47 11.44 37.35
N TRP A 754 -16.34 10.93 36.48
CA TRP A 754 -16.66 9.51 36.46
C TRP A 754 -15.60 8.76 35.66
N LEU A 755 -15.11 7.63 36.18
CA LEU A 755 -14.10 6.80 35.52
C LEU A 755 -14.61 5.38 35.33
N GLY A 756 -14.56 4.88 34.10
CA GLY A 756 -14.93 3.51 33.77
C GLY A 756 -14.09 2.92 32.63
N SER A 757 -14.27 1.63 32.38
CA SER A 757 -13.61 0.94 31.26
C SER A 757 -14.46 -0.20 30.69
N VAL A 758 -14.71 -0.19 29.39
CA VAL A 758 -15.42 -1.25 28.66
C VAL A 758 -14.67 -2.58 28.67
N LYS A 759 -13.37 -2.53 28.93
CA LYS A 759 -12.52 -3.74 28.99
C LYS A 759 -12.95 -4.70 30.11
N SER A 760 -13.64 -4.20 31.14
CA SER A 760 -14.24 -5.04 32.16
C SER A 760 -15.34 -5.97 31.62
N ASN A 761 -15.99 -5.62 30.53
CA ASN A 761 -17.04 -6.42 29.89
C ASN A 761 -16.47 -7.42 28.86
N MET A 762 -15.51 -7.00 28.05
CA MET A 762 -15.12 -7.77 26.85
C MET A 762 -13.60 -7.99 26.71
N GLY A 763 -12.79 -7.58 27.69
CA GLY A 763 -11.33 -7.66 27.62
C GLY A 763 -10.71 -6.53 26.77
N HIS A 764 -9.41 -6.63 26.57
CA HIS A 764 -8.62 -5.62 25.87
C HIS A 764 -8.49 -5.94 24.37
N THR A 765 -9.24 -5.23 23.54
CA THR A 765 -9.32 -5.43 22.07
C THR A 765 -8.14 -4.81 21.29
N GLN A 766 -6.99 -4.65 21.94
CA GLN A 766 -5.71 -4.25 21.34
C GLN A 766 -5.84 -3.00 20.45
N ALA A 767 -5.56 -3.11 19.11
CA ALA A 767 -5.66 -1.98 18.18
C ALA A 767 -7.07 -1.36 18.10
N ALA A 768 -8.12 -2.14 18.38
CA ALA A 768 -9.52 -1.69 18.38
C ALA A 768 -9.98 -1.09 19.71
N ALA A 769 -9.13 -1.07 20.76
CA ALA A 769 -9.57 -0.71 22.09
C ALA A 769 -10.07 0.74 22.23
N GLY A 770 -9.39 1.68 21.57
CA GLY A 770 -9.78 3.09 21.63
C GLY A 770 -11.11 3.38 20.96
N VAL A 771 -11.36 2.80 19.79
CA VAL A 771 -12.64 2.98 19.08
C VAL A 771 -13.81 2.35 19.83
N ALA A 772 -13.60 1.23 20.55
CA ALA A 772 -14.59 0.64 21.45
C ALA A 772 -15.01 1.63 22.53
N GLY A 773 -14.05 2.32 23.16
CA GLY A 773 -14.32 3.36 24.15
C GLY A 773 -15.10 4.55 23.56
N VAL A 774 -14.78 4.98 22.34
CA VAL A 774 -15.52 6.04 21.64
C VAL A 774 -16.97 5.62 21.40
N ILE A 775 -17.19 4.43 20.83
CA ILE A 775 -18.55 3.90 20.58
C ILE A 775 -19.35 3.81 21.87
N LYS A 776 -18.75 3.27 22.96
CA LYS A 776 -19.41 3.23 24.29
C LYS A 776 -19.85 4.61 24.75
N MET A 777 -18.98 5.63 24.66
CA MET A 777 -19.30 6.98 25.13
C MET A 777 -20.35 7.66 24.25
N VAL A 778 -20.35 7.45 22.93
CA VAL A 778 -21.42 7.91 22.02
C VAL A 778 -22.76 7.29 22.41
N LEU A 779 -22.77 5.98 22.68
CA LEU A 779 -24.00 5.28 23.13
C LEU A 779 -24.48 5.78 24.49
N ALA A 780 -23.58 5.97 25.45
CA ALA A 780 -23.90 6.52 26.76
C ALA A 780 -24.52 7.93 26.67
N MET A 781 -24.01 8.78 25.77
CA MET A 781 -24.62 10.10 25.49
C MET A 781 -26.02 9.98 24.90
N ARG A 782 -26.21 9.03 23.95
CA ARG A 782 -27.53 8.86 23.30
C ARG A 782 -28.59 8.30 24.24
N HIS A 783 -28.22 7.40 25.14
CA HIS A 783 -29.12 6.76 26.09
C HIS A 783 -29.20 7.48 27.46
N GLU A 784 -28.47 8.58 27.61
CA GLU A 784 -28.43 9.39 28.84
C GLU A 784 -28.10 8.59 30.11
N LEU A 785 -27.21 7.59 29.95
CA LEU A 785 -26.85 6.64 30.99
C LEU A 785 -25.39 6.21 30.87
N LEU A 786 -24.66 6.27 31.97
CA LEU A 786 -23.28 5.73 32.06
C LEU A 786 -23.37 4.30 32.58
N PRO A 787 -22.92 3.29 31.81
CA PRO A 787 -22.90 1.89 32.24
C PRO A 787 -21.82 1.60 33.29
N ALA A 788 -22.06 0.62 34.14
CA ALA A 788 -21.12 0.22 35.18
C ALA A 788 -19.85 -0.40 34.58
N THR A 789 -18.73 -0.24 35.30
CA THR A 789 -17.49 -1.00 35.11
C THR A 789 -17.57 -2.25 35.95
N LEU A 790 -17.37 -3.42 35.36
CA LEU A 790 -17.49 -4.71 36.05
C LEU A 790 -16.21 -5.02 36.86
N HIS A 791 -16.30 -6.00 37.77
CA HIS A 791 -15.18 -6.56 38.54
C HIS A 791 -14.49 -5.55 39.47
N VAL A 792 -15.17 -4.48 39.86
CA VAL A 792 -14.68 -3.51 40.83
C VAL A 792 -15.44 -3.69 42.13
N ASP A 793 -14.91 -4.49 43.01
CA ASP A 793 -15.40 -4.70 44.38
C ASP A 793 -14.87 -3.62 45.34
N VAL A 794 -13.55 -3.35 45.27
CA VAL A 794 -12.87 -2.31 46.01
C VAL A 794 -11.92 -1.56 45.08
N PRO A 795 -11.88 -0.23 45.11
CA PRO A 795 -10.90 0.55 44.36
C PRO A 795 -9.45 0.18 44.72
N SER A 796 -8.54 0.27 43.75
CA SER A 796 -7.12 -0.05 43.93
C SER A 796 -6.53 0.69 45.13
N PRO A 797 -5.92 -0.01 46.10
CA PRO A 797 -5.26 0.60 47.26
C PRO A 797 -3.94 1.30 46.91
N HIS A 798 -3.45 1.14 45.68
CA HIS A 798 -2.22 1.77 45.19
C HIS A 798 -2.48 3.19 44.64
N VAL A 799 -3.71 3.66 44.71
CA VAL A 799 -4.15 5.00 44.27
C VAL A 799 -4.62 5.82 45.46
N ASP A 800 -4.09 7.02 45.61
CA ASP A 800 -4.64 7.99 46.58
C ASP A 800 -5.85 8.69 45.97
N TRP A 801 -7.03 8.07 46.11
CA TRP A 801 -8.30 8.58 45.60
C TRP A 801 -8.73 9.90 46.23
N SER A 802 -8.10 10.32 47.33
CA SER A 802 -8.37 11.62 47.96
C SER A 802 -7.61 12.77 47.32
N ALA A 803 -6.66 12.51 46.41
CA ALA A 803 -5.83 13.50 45.75
C ALA A 803 -6.57 14.32 44.69
N GLY A 804 -7.83 14.02 44.39
CA GLY A 804 -8.67 14.73 43.44
C GLY A 804 -10.08 14.16 43.34
N ALA A 805 -10.97 14.86 42.68
CA ALA A 805 -12.38 14.46 42.57
C ALA A 805 -12.60 13.52 41.36
N VAL A 806 -12.26 12.24 41.52
CA VAL A 806 -12.50 11.15 40.56
C VAL A 806 -13.18 9.99 41.27
N GLU A 807 -14.26 9.48 40.70
CA GLU A 807 -14.98 8.32 41.23
C GLU A 807 -15.16 7.23 40.19
N LEU A 808 -15.08 5.97 40.60
CA LEU A 808 -15.27 4.81 39.72
C LEU A 808 -16.75 4.55 39.47
N LEU A 809 -17.11 4.26 38.23
CA LEU A 809 -18.44 3.84 37.82
C LEU A 809 -18.71 2.38 38.20
N THR A 810 -19.00 2.09 39.47
CA THR A 810 -19.31 0.74 39.95
C THR A 810 -20.78 0.35 39.81
N ALA A 811 -21.64 1.30 39.48
CA ALA A 811 -23.07 1.11 39.18
C ALA A 811 -23.51 2.01 38.00
N PRO A 812 -24.55 1.63 37.24
CA PRO A 812 -25.09 2.48 36.21
C PRO A 812 -25.57 3.83 36.77
N ARG A 813 -25.26 4.92 36.03
CA ARG A 813 -25.55 6.27 36.49
C ARG A 813 -26.27 7.08 35.42
N VAL A 814 -27.39 7.71 35.76
CA VAL A 814 -28.12 8.59 34.84
C VAL A 814 -27.23 9.79 34.46
N TRP A 815 -27.15 10.08 33.18
CA TRP A 815 -26.39 11.19 32.61
C TRP A 815 -27.29 12.06 31.73
N PRO A 816 -28.27 12.81 32.33
CA PRO A 816 -29.29 13.49 31.56
C PRO A 816 -28.74 14.67 30.78
N ALA A 817 -29.41 14.99 29.67
CA ALA A 817 -29.22 16.25 29.00
C ALA A 817 -29.65 17.41 29.95
N GLY A 818 -28.72 18.34 30.20
CA GLY A 818 -28.92 19.45 31.12
C GLY A 818 -28.56 20.80 30.50
N ALA A 819 -28.37 21.81 31.33
CA ALA A 819 -27.93 23.14 30.89
C ALA A 819 -26.49 23.14 30.37
N ARG A 820 -25.68 22.14 30.77
CA ARG A 820 -24.32 21.92 30.34
C ARG A 820 -24.25 20.77 29.34
N THR A 821 -23.47 20.96 28.25
CA THR A 821 -23.21 19.91 27.26
C THR A 821 -22.45 18.77 27.91
N ARG A 822 -22.89 17.54 27.67
CA ARG A 822 -22.23 16.29 28.13
C ARG A 822 -20.97 16.04 27.35
N ARG A 823 -19.85 15.75 28.04
CA ARG A 823 -18.55 15.50 27.44
C ARG A 823 -17.87 14.28 28.06
N ALA A 824 -17.26 13.50 27.21
CA ALA A 824 -16.47 12.32 27.62
C ALA A 824 -15.06 12.39 27.07
N GLY A 825 -14.09 12.04 27.90
CA GLY A 825 -12.73 11.71 27.47
C GLY A 825 -12.59 10.22 27.20
N VAL A 826 -11.76 9.84 26.22
CA VAL A 826 -11.38 8.45 25.93
C VAL A 826 -9.88 8.34 25.87
N SER A 827 -9.29 7.48 26.72
CA SER A 827 -7.86 7.26 26.84
C SER A 827 -7.44 5.92 26.21
N SER A 828 -6.35 5.90 25.48
CA SER A 828 -5.72 4.65 25.06
C SER A 828 -4.21 4.82 25.01
N PHE A 829 -3.48 3.94 25.73
CA PHE A 829 -2.04 4.01 25.91
C PHE A 829 -1.38 2.75 25.33
N GLY A 830 -0.58 2.94 24.28
CA GLY A 830 0.11 1.85 23.63
C GLY A 830 1.30 1.35 24.43
N ILE A 831 1.52 0.03 24.44
CA ILE A 831 2.69 -0.59 25.08
C ILE A 831 4.02 -0.08 24.49
N SER A 832 3.99 0.50 23.30
CA SER A 832 5.12 1.18 22.66
C SER A 832 5.39 2.58 23.21
N GLY A 833 4.60 3.05 24.20
CA GLY A 833 4.68 4.38 24.80
C GLY A 833 3.92 5.46 24.02
N THR A 834 3.21 5.15 22.96
CA THR A 834 2.33 6.10 22.25
C THR A 834 1.00 6.24 22.97
N ASN A 835 0.72 7.43 23.50
CA ASN A 835 -0.51 7.75 24.22
C ASN A 835 -1.43 8.58 23.36
N ALA A 836 -2.73 8.28 23.39
CA ALA A 836 -3.77 9.05 22.73
C ALA A 836 -4.93 9.35 23.68
N HIS A 837 -5.46 10.57 23.60
CA HIS A 837 -6.64 11.00 24.34
C HIS A 837 -7.55 11.82 23.42
N VAL A 838 -8.85 11.49 23.42
CA VAL A 838 -9.86 12.13 22.59
C VAL A 838 -10.99 12.61 23.47
N ILE A 839 -11.51 13.81 23.21
CA ILE A 839 -12.67 14.39 23.90
C ILE A 839 -13.81 14.49 22.90
N ILE A 840 -14.96 13.88 23.25
CA ILE A 840 -16.18 13.94 22.46
C ILE A 840 -17.27 14.65 23.22
N GLU A 841 -18.17 15.29 22.47
CA GLU A 841 -19.27 16.09 23.00
C GLU A 841 -20.61 15.63 22.44
N ALA A 842 -21.61 15.58 23.29
CA ALA A 842 -22.99 15.28 22.88
C ALA A 842 -23.57 16.42 22.05
N VAL A 843 -24.33 16.06 21.04
CA VAL A 843 -25.16 17.03 20.29
C VAL A 843 -26.56 17.10 20.85
N PRO A 844 -27.24 18.26 20.75
CA PRO A 844 -28.65 18.35 21.11
C PRO A 844 -29.47 17.34 20.27
N VAL A 845 -30.31 16.57 20.94
CA VAL A 845 -31.24 15.67 20.24
C VAL A 845 -32.23 16.54 19.47
N VAL A 846 -32.22 16.43 18.16
CA VAL A 846 -33.28 17.07 17.35
C VAL A 846 -34.55 16.32 17.62
N PRO A 847 -35.63 17.01 18.09
CA PRO A 847 -36.92 16.35 18.32
C PRO A 847 -37.38 15.65 17.04
N ARG A 848 -37.84 14.40 17.20
CA ARG A 848 -38.43 13.64 16.08
C ARG A 848 -39.56 14.48 15.52
N ARG A 849 -39.52 14.86 14.25
CA ARG A 849 -40.71 15.45 13.60
C ARG A 849 -41.78 14.38 13.55
N GLU A 850 -43.02 14.77 13.87
CA GLU A 850 -44.16 13.89 13.64
C GLU A 850 -44.19 13.49 12.17
N ALA A 851 -44.46 12.19 11.91
CA ALA A 851 -44.49 11.63 10.56
C ALA A 851 -45.45 12.43 9.69
N GLY A 852 -44.94 13.08 8.66
CA GLY A 852 -45.73 13.93 7.78
C GLY A 852 -46.33 13.20 6.57
N TRP A 853 -46.10 11.88 6.44
CA TRP A 853 -46.59 11.12 5.30
C TRP A 853 -48.07 10.74 5.49
N ALA A 854 -48.93 11.30 4.65
CA ALA A 854 -50.35 10.99 4.61
C ALA A 854 -50.77 10.21 3.35
N GLY A 855 -49.79 9.62 2.63
CA GLY A 855 -50.06 8.85 1.42
C GLY A 855 -50.71 7.50 1.73
N PRO A 856 -51.56 6.97 0.81
CA PRO A 856 -52.31 5.73 1.05
C PRO A 856 -51.42 4.47 0.97
N VAL A 857 -50.20 4.59 0.44
CA VAL A 857 -49.30 3.46 0.15
C VAL A 857 -47.83 3.83 0.34
N VAL A 858 -47.10 2.98 1.02
CA VAL A 858 -45.64 3.11 1.20
C VAL A 858 -44.90 1.99 0.45
N PRO A 859 -43.93 2.29 -0.40
CA PRO A 859 -43.06 1.28 -0.98
C PRO A 859 -41.83 1.03 -0.09
N TRP A 860 -41.56 -0.25 0.18
CA TRP A 860 -40.27 -0.70 0.75
C TRP A 860 -39.46 -1.35 -0.32
N VAL A 861 -38.32 -0.73 -0.68
CA VAL A 861 -37.39 -1.23 -1.71
C VAL A 861 -36.28 -2.05 -1.06
N VAL A 862 -36.06 -3.27 -1.55
CA VAL A 862 -35.02 -4.17 -1.06
C VAL A 862 -34.22 -4.66 -2.26
N SER A 863 -32.89 -4.70 -2.14
CA SER A 863 -32.03 -5.25 -3.18
C SER A 863 -30.88 -6.06 -2.61
N ALA A 864 -30.32 -6.97 -3.42
CA ALA A 864 -29.18 -7.80 -3.07
C ALA A 864 -28.41 -8.26 -4.31
N LYS A 865 -27.20 -8.78 -4.12
CA LYS A 865 -26.36 -9.33 -5.22
C LYS A 865 -26.78 -10.73 -5.67
N SER A 866 -27.59 -11.43 -4.89
CA SER A 866 -28.16 -12.71 -5.26
C SER A 866 -29.61 -12.85 -4.79
N GLU A 867 -30.35 -13.78 -5.37
CA GLU A 867 -31.73 -14.05 -5.00
C GLU A 867 -31.84 -14.58 -3.56
N SER A 868 -30.91 -15.42 -3.14
CA SER A 868 -30.86 -15.92 -1.76
C SER A 868 -30.57 -14.81 -0.76
N ALA A 869 -29.65 -13.88 -1.09
CA ALA A 869 -29.37 -12.72 -0.27
C ALA A 869 -30.58 -11.77 -0.21
N LEU A 870 -31.35 -11.60 -1.30
CA LEU A 870 -32.56 -10.79 -1.29
C LEU A 870 -33.60 -11.35 -0.33
N ARG A 871 -33.82 -12.68 -0.30
CA ARG A 871 -34.68 -13.36 0.68
C ARG A 871 -34.17 -13.17 2.11
N GLY A 872 -32.85 -13.29 2.32
CA GLY A 872 -32.22 -13.06 3.62
C GLY A 872 -32.41 -11.62 4.12
N GLN A 873 -32.29 -10.64 3.24
CA GLN A 873 -32.55 -9.22 3.57
C GLN A 873 -34.02 -9.01 3.96
N ALA A 874 -34.96 -9.58 3.24
CA ALA A 874 -36.38 -9.48 3.58
C ALA A 874 -36.67 -10.08 4.96
N ALA A 875 -36.12 -11.25 5.26
CA ALA A 875 -36.29 -11.90 6.57
C ALA A 875 -35.72 -11.06 7.72
N ARG A 876 -34.52 -10.51 7.54
CA ARG A 876 -33.87 -9.64 8.55
C ARG A 876 -34.65 -8.34 8.75
N LEU A 877 -35.09 -7.70 7.67
CA LEU A 877 -35.88 -6.48 7.75
C LEU A 877 -37.21 -6.73 8.49
N ALA A 878 -37.91 -7.83 8.17
CA ALA A 878 -39.14 -8.23 8.87
C ALA A 878 -38.90 -8.44 10.36
N ALA A 879 -37.83 -9.13 10.74
CA ALA A 879 -37.46 -9.35 12.14
C ALA A 879 -37.15 -8.03 12.86
N TYR A 880 -36.40 -7.14 12.23
CA TYR A 880 -36.03 -5.83 12.77
C TYR A 880 -37.28 -4.95 13.03
N VAL A 881 -38.14 -4.84 12.02
CA VAL A 881 -39.38 -4.07 12.15
C VAL A 881 -40.28 -4.65 13.23
N ARG A 882 -40.41 -5.96 13.38
CA ARG A 882 -41.19 -6.59 14.46
C ARG A 882 -40.63 -6.33 15.85
N GLY A 883 -39.33 -6.13 15.96
CA GLY A 883 -38.67 -5.86 17.25
C GLY A 883 -38.91 -4.45 17.83
N ASP A 884 -39.35 -3.50 17.00
CA ASP A 884 -39.59 -2.11 17.43
C ASP A 884 -40.90 -1.57 16.89
N ASP A 885 -41.93 -1.53 17.73
CA ASP A 885 -43.26 -1.02 17.41
C ASP A 885 -43.32 0.50 17.17
N GLY A 886 -42.27 1.22 17.57
CA GLY A 886 -42.17 2.67 17.40
C GLY A 886 -41.68 3.11 16.01
N LEU A 887 -41.33 2.17 15.11
CA LEU A 887 -40.87 2.50 13.76
C LEU A 887 -42.01 2.95 12.87
N ASP A 888 -41.88 4.15 12.28
CA ASP A 888 -42.77 4.65 11.25
C ASP A 888 -42.49 3.97 9.90
N VAL A 889 -43.53 3.52 9.21
CA VAL A 889 -43.42 2.79 7.95
C VAL A 889 -42.83 3.64 6.81
N ALA A 890 -43.08 4.95 6.82
CA ALA A 890 -42.54 5.87 5.84
C ALA A 890 -41.01 6.13 6.08
N ASP A 891 -40.61 6.23 7.35
CA ASP A 891 -39.21 6.37 7.74
C ASP A 891 -38.39 5.14 7.34
N VAL A 892 -38.94 3.92 7.49
CA VAL A 892 -38.37 2.68 7.02
C VAL A 892 -38.21 2.72 5.49
N GLY A 893 -39.27 3.10 4.77
CA GLY A 893 -39.23 3.22 3.31
C GLY A 893 -38.21 4.24 2.82
N TRP A 894 -38.08 5.37 3.48
CA TRP A 894 -37.07 6.40 3.20
C TRP A 894 -35.64 5.88 3.41
N SER A 895 -35.43 5.22 4.54
CA SER A 895 -34.11 4.64 4.86
C SER A 895 -33.68 3.57 3.84
N LEU A 896 -34.63 2.74 3.40
CA LEU A 896 -34.38 1.72 2.35
C LEU A 896 -34.07 2.35 0.98
N ALA A 897 -34.72 3.47 0.64
CA ALA A 897 -34.48 4.18 -0.61
C ALA A 897 -33.08 4.81 -0.70
N GLY A 898 -32.45 5.09 0.44
CA GLY A 898 -31.08 5.61 0.54
C GLY A 898 -29.98 4.54 0.48
N ARG A 899 -30.32 3.25 0.41
CA ARG A 899 -29.32 2.17 0.37
C ARG A 899 -28.81 1.87 -1.03
N SER A 900 -27.65 1.20 -1.09
CA SER A 900 -27.07 0.73 -2.35
C SER A 900 -28.03 -0.15 -3.11
N VAL A 901 -28.08 0.01 -4.43
CA VAL A 901 -29.00 -0.73 -5.31
C VAL A 901 -28.24 -1.81 -6.06
N PHE A 902 -28.65 -3.07 -5.86
CA PHE A 902 -28.05 -4.24 -6.48
C PHE A 902 -28.94 -4.85 -7.57
N GLU A 903 -28.47 -5.94 -8.21
CA GLU A 903 -29.10 -6.55 -9.37
C GLU A 903 -30.45 -7.19 -9.05
N HIS A 904 -30.56 -7.95 -7.95
CA HIS A 904 -31.79 -8.58 -7.52
C HIS A 904 -32.60 -7.61 -6.66
N ARG A 905 -33.80 -7.27 -7.11
CA ARG A 905 -34.61 -6.18 -6.53
C ARG A 905 -36.02 -6.66 -6.22
N ALA A 906 -36.56 -6.14 -5.15
CA ALA A 906 -37.97 -6.29 -4.83
C ALA A 906 -38.53 -4.97 -4.28
N VAL A 907 -39.81 -4.74 -4.52
CA VAL A 907 -40.59 -3.67 -3.90
C VAL A 907 -41.79 -4.30 -3.20
N VAL A 908 -41.87 -4.08 -1.89
CA VAL A 908 -43.04 -4.45 -1.11
C VAL A 908 -43.91 -3.21 -0.97
N VAL A 909 -45.20 -3.30 -1.30
CA VAL A 909 -46.12 -2.18 -1.33
C VAL A 909 -47.26 -2.42 -0.34
N GLY A 910 -47.45 -1.51 0.60
CA GLY A 910 -48.50 -1.62 1.59
C GLY A 910 -48.96 -0.29 2.15
N GLY A 911 -50.20 -0.20 2.63
CA GLY A 911 -50.75 1.00 3.29
C GLY A 911 -50.56 1.01 4.81
N ASP A 912 -50.14 -0.09 5.39
CA ASP A 912 -49.95 -0.25 6.83
C ASP A 912 -48.79 -1.25 7.10
N ARG A 913 -48.37 -1.28 8.37
CA ARG A 913 -47.28 -2.12 8.87
C ARG A 913 -47.51 -3.63 8.62
N ASP A 914 -48.73 -4.11 8.85
CA ASP A 914 -49.04 -5.55 8.78
C ASP A 914 -48.95 -6.05 7.34
N ARG A 915 -49.41 -5.27 6.37
CA ARG A 915 -49.28 -5.58 4.93
C ARG A 915 -47.84 -5.56 4.46
N LEU A 916 -47.06 -4.60 4.92
CA LEU A 916 -45.62 -4.51 4.58
C LEU A 916 -44.86 -5.67 5.17
N LEU A 917 -45.13 -6.08 6.42
CA LEU A 917 -44.51 -7.26 7.05
C LEU A 917 -44.94 -8.55 6.35
N ALA A 918 -46.23 -8.69 5.98
CA ALA A 918 -46.67 -9.86 5.21
C ALA A 918 -45.99 -9.96 3.85
N GLY A 919 -45.78 -8.83 3.15
CA GLY A 919 -45.03 -8.81 1.90
C GLY A 919 -43.56 -9.15 2.06
N LEU A 920 -42.91 -8.75 3.15
CA LEU A 920 -41.52 -9.20 3.45
C LEU A 920 -41.47 -10.70 3.74
N ASP A 921 -42.46 -11.26 4.45
CA ASP A 921 -42.52 -12.72 4.68
C ASP A 921 -42.74 -13.51 3.39
N GLU A 922 -43.61 -13.02 2.50
CA GLU A 922 -43.80 -13.59 1.15
C GLU A 922 -42.47 -13.59 0.35
N LEU A 923 -41.73 -12.48 0.37
CA LEU A 923 -40.45 -12.36 -0.29
C LEU A 923 -39.38 -13.29 0.33
N ALA A 924 -39.34 -13.40 1.66
CA ALA A 924 -38.44 -14.29 2.39
C ALA A 924 -38.72 -15.76 2.14
N GLY A 925 -40.03 -16.14 2.08
CA GLY A 925 -40.53 -17.48 1.86
C GLY A 925 -40.60 -17.91 0.39
N ASP A 926 -40.15 -17.07 -0.55
CA ASP A 926 -40.22 -17.29 -2.01
C ASP A 926 -41.67 -17.50 -2.52
N GLN A 927 -42.65 -16.93 -1.83
CA GLN A 927 -44.06 -16.94 -2.21
C GLN A 927 -44.41 -15.60 -2.86
N LEU A 928 -45.03 -15.64 -4.03
CA LEU A 928 -45.44 -14.40 -4.72
C LEU A 928 -46.90 -14.09 -4.39
N GLY A 929 -47.10 -13.09 -3.54
CA GLY A 929 -48.39 -12.45 -3.33
C GLY A 929 -48.52 -11.17 -4.17
N GLY A 930 -49.73 -10.59 -4.19
CA GLY A 930 -50.02 -9.38 -4.98
C GLY A 930 -49.38 -8.08 -4.48
N SER A 931 -48.75 -8.12 -3.28
CA SER A 931 -48.07 -6.96 -2.66
C SER A 931 -46.58 -6.85 -2.95
N VAL A 932 -45.97 -7.85 -3.61
CA VAL A 932 -44.54 -7.91 -3.88
C VAL A 932 -44.25 -7.90 -5.39
N VAL A 933 -43.48 -6.95 -5.83
CA VAL A 933 -42.93 -6.92 -7.20
C VAL A 933 -41.45 -7.21 -7.13
N ARG A 934 -40.98 -8.24 -7.82
CA ARG A 934 -39.56 -8.60 -7.87
C ARG A 934 -39.05 -8.69 -9.30
N GLY A 935 -37.76 -8.45 -9.47
CA GLY A 935 -37.08 -8.59 -10.77
C GLY A 935 -35.57 -8.57 -10.61
N THR A 936 -34.88 -8.98 -11.68
CA THR A 936 -33.43 -8.85 -11.78
C THR A 936 -33.10 -7.76 -12.79
N ALA A 937 -32.28 -6.78 -12.40
CA ALA A 937 -31.82 -5.76 -13.30
C ALA A 937 -30.83 -6.38 -14.28
N THR A 938 -31.21 -6.46 -15.53
CA THR A 938 -30.32 -6.76 -16.64
C THR A 938 -29.65 -5.48 -17.12
N ALA A 939 -28.59 -5.59 -17.96
CA ALA A 939 -27.89 -4.45 -18.52
C ALA A 939 -28.88 -3.40 -19.05
N ALA A 940 -28.68 -2.14 -18.68
CA ALA A 940 -29.59 -1.06 -19.01
C ALA A 940 -29.74 -0.91 -20.52
N GLY A 941 -30.94 -1.23 -21.03
CA GLY A 941 -31.36 -0.88 -22.39
C GLY A 941 -31.79 0.58 -22.45
N LYS A 942 -32.19 1.01 -23.65
CA LYS A 942 -32.80 2.33 -23.83
C LYS A 942 -34.19 2.36 -23.19
N THR A 943 -34.48 3.41 -22.43
CA THR A 943 -35.82 3.66 -21.89
C THR A 943 -36.70 4.26 -22.98
N VAL A 944 -37.83 3.63 -23.24
CA VAL A 944 -38.83 4.14 -24.20
C VAL A 944 -40.06 4.57 -23.41
N PHE A 945 -40.43 5.85 -23.53
CA PHE A 945 -41.68 6.35 -22.98
C PHE A 945 -42.74 6.23 -24.08
N VAL A 946 -43.81 5.51 -23.77
CA VAL A 946 -44.94 5.37 -24.71
C VAL A 946 -46.10 6.21 -24.20
N PHE A 947 -46.48 7.19 -24.99
CA PHE A 947 -47.66 8.04 -24.71
C PHE A 947 -48.83 7.52 -25.55
N PRO A 948 -49.84 6.89 -24.87
CA PRO A 948 -51.00 6.39 -25.63
C PRO A 948 -51.84 7.57 -26.16
N GLY A 949 -52.51 7.32 -27.25
CA GLY A 949 -53.41 8.30 -27.85
C GLY A 949 -54.71 8.51 -27.03
N GLN A 950 -55.60 9.38 -27.57
CA GLN A 950 -56.91 9.68 -26.95
C GLN A 950 -57.77 8.39 -26.82
N GLY A 951 -58.37 8.16 -25.72
CA GLY A 951 -59.20 6.98 -25.38
C GLY A 951 -58.61 6.01 -24.38
N SER A 952 -57.33 6.24 -23.93
CA SER A 952 -56.69 5.46 -22.91
C SER A 952 -56.91 6.00 -21.46
N GLN A 953 -57.70 7.07 -21.32
CA GLN A 953 -58.04 7.68 -20.04
C GLN A 953 -59.07 6.81 -19.28
N TRP A 954 -58.88 6.70 -17.98
CA TRP A 954 -59.79 6.02 -17.07
C TRP A 954 -60.01 6.86 -15.80
N LEU A 955 -61.14 6.64 -15.12
CA LEU A 955 -61.51 7.39 -13.94
C LEU A 955 -60.53 7.06 -12.80
N GLY A 956 -59.84 8.07 -12.26
CA GLY A 956 -58.83 7.87 -11.22
C GLY A 956 -57.38 7.73 -11.76
N MET A 957 -57.16 8.03 -13.05
CA MET A 957 -55.82 8.13 -13.64
C MET A 957 -55.21 9.47 -13.22
N GLY A 958 -54.33 9.47 -12.19
CA GLY A 958 -53.62 10.67 -11.76
C GLY A 958 -52.93 10.47 -10.46
#